data_2b96e2830f9807b981c29d9706a43e2a
#
_entry.id   2b96e2830f9807b981c29d9706a43e2a
#
_cell.length_a   1.000
_cell.length_b   1.000
_cell.length_c   1.000
_cell.angle_alpha   90.00
_cell.angle_beta   90.00
_cell.angle_gamma   90.00
#
_symmetry.space_group_name_H-M   'P 1'
#
loop_
_entity.id
_entity.type
_entity.pdbx_description
1 polymer ?
#
loop_
_entity_poly.entity_id
_entity_poly.type
_entity_poly.pdbx_seq_one_letter_code
_entity_poly.pdbx_strand_id
1 'polypeptide(L)'
;MAIVALASSACEPHPSKSTSANAGDPAPEAPSTPSGVEVGELGPGGSCDIQALLAKPELGCTNAGCHGEHFQGNLDLLSPGVDERLLGVASSTEACGGQLLIDPAHVDDSLLLRLIDPVRFRQAPCGVMMPFGSQTGVSPEALACFEQWVKTIAARGAGPVETASAFEPVAATSYVNKIKTLLTGGAATSSEVASVDADPSALRGLIRDWLETPQFADKLGDFLSVALQQKLVGSLDAQFNRLRGNATRLSALKANLQESFVRTALDIVQNGRPFSEVVTTRRWAVTTATLATLAYLEHTQSELKKEKHSVVREPSADMPPSPLPLDYSIQNHVWQIASLPAECSVGDINADALFEMLLGFVQCKGMMAGQYRFTDTALTEDDFNDWRFVELQPSGAAPEFYDLTTLRAASSSITLRQPRQGFFTTPVFLANWETNEDNQFRVTTSQTLIVGLGKLFSPADATEPVRLDGLAAEHATPGTTCYGCHQFLDPMREYFAQSYAFSFQRPEQPSSVTPSFAFQGYVHDGGTLGDFAAALAAHPGFASGWTQKLCYWANAEPCVESDPEFLRVAQAFRDHDFDLKALLVELMSSPLVTQASATETAESSAPFVSITRRQHLCQLLDARLGTTDTCSVASSFANLVPADDFSRGAAEPVQTAVTGLFHYAAVEKLCARLATKLVGNGSGMIFPTAQPEQALDAFVEK
;
A
#
# COMPACT_ATOMS: atom_id res chain seq x y z
N MET A 1 5.66 -2.96 -15.97
CA MET A 1 5.64 -1.82 -16.90
C MET A 1 4.40 -1.77 -17.81
N ALA A 2 3.44 -2.62 -17.67
CA ALA A 2 2.26 -2.70 -18.54
C ALA A 2 0.90 -2.45 -17.85
N ILE A 3 0.87 -2.18 -16.54
CA ILE A 3 -0.40 -2.10 -15.78
C ILE A 3 -0.72 -0.67 -15.30
N VAL A 4 0.25 0.24 -15.29
CA VAL A 4 0.01 1.66 -14.88
C VAL A 4 -0.53 2.52 -16.04
N ALA A 5 -0.43 2.07 -17.27
CA ALA A 5 -0.93 2.79 -18.45
C ALA A 5 -2.45 2.67 -18.67
N LEU A 6 -3.16 1.79 -17.95
CA LEU A 6 -4.56 1.47 -18.23
C LEU A 6 -5.57 2.39 -17.53
N ALA A 7 -5.17 3.12 -16.51
CA ALA A 7 -6.09 4.08 -15.88
C ALA A 7 -6.17 5.42 -16.64
N SER A 8 -5.17 5.74 -17.47
CA SER A 8 -5.16 6.96 -18.30
C SER A 8 -5.68 6.76 -19.72
N SER A 9 -5.71 5.51 -20.22
CA SER A 9 -6.13 5.25 -21.63
C SER A 9 -7.66 5.17 -21.83
N ALA A 10 -8.45 5.19 -20.79
CA ALA A 10 -9.91 5.16 -20.90
C ALA A 10 -10.52 6.51 -21.31
N CYS A 11 -9.75 7.60 -21.26
CA CYS A 11 -10.23 8.96 -21.54
C CYS A 11 -9.63 9.62 -22.79
N GLU A 12 -8.76 8.95 -23.56
CA GLU A 12 -8.21 9.53 -24.77
C GLU A 12 -8.97 9.10 -26.04
N PRO A 13 -9.43 10.05 -26.88
CA PRO A 13 -9.86 9.71 -28.22
C PRO A 13 -8.61 9.44 -29.09
N HIS A 14 -8.46 8.24 -29.60
CA HIS A 14 -7.39 7.88 -30.51
C HIS A 14 -7.40 8.77 -31.76
N PRO A 15 -6.33 9.53 -32.07
CA PRO A 15 -6.20 10.15 -33.36
C PRO A 15 -5.85 9.08 -34.40
N SER A 16 -6.69 8.92 -35.40
CA SER A 16 -6.42 8.08 -36.56
C SER A 16 -5.18 8.58 -37.31
N LYS A 17 -4.02 7.96 -37.13
CA LYS A 17 -2.86 8.17 -37.98
C LYS A 17 -3.06 7.41 -39.29
N SER A 18 -3.29 8.14 -40.35
CA SER A 18 -3.14 7.64 -41.72
C SER A 18 -1.65 7.40 -41.98
N THR A 19 -1.24 6.16 -42.07
CA THR A 19 0.07 5.77 -42.60
C THR A 19 -0.07 5.40 -44.07
N SER A 20 0.64 6.15 -44.92
CA SER A 20 0.85 5.82 -46.34
C SER A 20 1.60 4.49 -46.46
N ALA A 21 1.07 3.59 -47.27
CA ALA A 21 1.64 2.34 -47.60
C ALA A 21 2.95 2.46 -48.40
N ASN A 22 3.98 1.71 -48.01
CA ASN A 22 5.05 1.30 -48.91
C ASN A 22 5.00 -0.22 -49.07
N ALA A 23 5.03 -0.64 -50.32
CA ALA A 23 4.83 -2.01 -50.79
C ALA A 23 6.10 -2.87 -50.61
N GLY A 24 5.89 -4.11 -50.24
CA GLY A 24 6.81 -5.22 -50.56
C GLY A 24 7.18 -6.09 -49.36
N ASP A 25 6.36 -7.08 -49.04
CA ASP A 25 6.76 -8.47 -48.78
C ASP A 25 5.53 -9.30 -48.41
N PRO A 26 5.41 -10.58 -48.80
CA PRO A 26 4.17 -11.32 -48.66
C PRO A 26 3.99 -11.85 -47.22
N ALA A 27 2.78 -11.61 -46.69
CA ALA A 27 2.35 -12.13 -45.41
C ALA A 27 2.02 -13.61 -45.40
N PRO A 28 2.24 -14.35 -44.31
CA PRO A 28 1.73 -15.70 -44.17
C PRO A 28 0.22 -15.72 -43.99
N GLU A 29 -0.45 -16.69 -44.58
CA GLU A 29 -1.88 -16.90 -44.59
C GLU A 29 -2.45 -17.03 -43.14
N ALA A 30 -3.46 -16.24 -42.85
CA ALA A 30 -4.29 -16.37 -41.66
C ALA A 30 -5.27 -17.54 -41.79
N PRO A 31 -5.55 -18.28 -40.71
CA PRO A 31 -6.57 -19.32 -40.76
C PRO A 31 -7.95 -18.70 -40.91
N SER A 32 -8.74 -19.31 -41.79
CA SER A 32 -10.09 -18.94 -42.19
C SER A 32 -11.04 -18.82 -41.00
N THR A 33 -11.64 -17.66 -40.83
CA THR A 33 -12.81 -17.41 -39.96
C THR A 33 -14.03 -18.18 -40.48
N PRO A 34 -14.79 -18.84 -39.62
CA PRO A 34 -16.11 -19.33 -40.00
C PRO A 34 -17.07 -18.16 -40.21
N SER A 35 -17.75 -18.18 -41.32
CA SER A 35 -18.72 -17.21 -41.75
C SER A 35 -19.92 -17.08 -40.81
N GLY A 36 -20.30 -15.81 -40.54
CA GLY A 36 -21.67 -15.40 -40.43
C GLY A 36 -22.50 -16.03 -39.28
N VAL A 37 -22.46 -15.42 -38.10
CA VAL A 37 -23.65 -15.44 -37.24
C VAL A 37 -24.35 -14.10 -37.48
N GLU A 38 -25.45 -14.15 -38.26
CA GLU A 38 -26.43 -13.05 -38.34
C GLU A 38 -26.88 -12.71 -36.94
N VAL A 39 -26.84 -11.43 -36.59
CA VAL A 39 -27.42 -10.88 -35.36
C VAL A 39 -28.94 -11.05 -35.53
N GLY A 40 -29.49 -12.12 -34.93
CA GLY A 40 -30.92 -12.35 -34.90
C GLY A 40 -31.59 -11.26 -34.11
N GLU A 41 -32.54 -10.58 -34.74
CA GLU A 41 -33.57 -9.74 -34.08
C GLU A 41 -34.23 -10.57 -32.98
N LEU A 42 -34.36 -9.97 -31.77
CA LEU A 42 -35.09 -10.55 -30.65
C LEU A 42 -36.54 -10.80 -31.08
N GLY A 43 -36.85 -12.01 -31.44
CA GLY A 43 -38.22 -12.45 -31.71
C GLY A 43 -39.02 -12.58 -30.40
N PRO A 44 -40.36 -12.42 -30.42
CA PRO A 44 -41.16 -12.55 -29.22
C PRO A 44 -41.17 -13.99 -28.71
N GLY A 45 -40.29 -14.27 -27.70
CA GLY A 45 -40.11 -15.59 -27.07
C GLY A 45 -38.68 -16.09 -26.95
N GLY A 46 -37.66 -15.29 -27.32
CA GLY A 46 -36.23 -15.64 -27.18
C GLY A 46 -35.76 -15.57 -25.74
N SER A 47 -35.02 -16.59 -25.28
CA SER A 47 -34.35 -16.58 -23.98
C SER A 47 -33.35 -15.41 -23.92
N CYS A 48 -33.47 -14.58 -22.89
CA CYS A 48 -32.54 -13.51 -22.61
C CYS A 48 -31.16 -14.08 -22.24
N ASP A 49 -30.16 -13.86 -23.08
CA ASP A 49 -28.73 -14.18 -22.76
C ASP A 49 -28.13 -13.01 -22.00
N ILE A 50 -28.13 -13.11 -20.67
CA ILE A 50 -27.66 -12.05 -19.80
C ILE A 50 -26.13 -11.86 -19.94
N GLN A 51 -25.35 -12.92 -20.18
CA GLN A 51 -23.91 -12.82 -20.35
C GLN A 51 -23.56 -12.03 -21.61
N ALA A 52 -24.24 -12.33 -22.71
CA ALA A 52 -24.11 -11.56 -23.93
C ALA A 52 -24.56 -10.11 -23.78
N LEU A 53 -25.57 -9.85 -22.94
CA LEU A 53 -26.06 -8.50 -22.66
C LEU A 53 -25.07 -7.70 -21.82
N LEU A 54 -24.52 -8.27 -20.75
CA LEU A 54 -23.53 -7.64 -19.89
C LEU A 54 -22.23 -7.32 -20.61
N ALA A 55 -21.86 -8.17 -21.60
CA ALA A 55 -20.64 -7.99 -22.41
C ALA A 55 -20.80 -6.98 -23.56
N LYS A 56 -22.02 -6.43 -23.80
CA LYS A 56 -22.24 -5.46 -24.88
C LYS A 56 -21.41 -4.19 -24.67
N PRO A 57 -20.62 -3.74 -25.68
CA PRO A 57 -19.77 -2.55 -25.55
C PRO A 57 -20.55 -1.27 -25.20
N GLU A 58 -21.78 -1.13 -25.69
CA GLU A 58 -22.65 0.02 -25.44
C GLU A 58 -23.15 0.10 -23.99
N LEU A 59 -23.19 -1.02 -23.25
CA LEU A 59 -23.56 -1.03 -21.84
C LEU A 59 -22.33 -0.91 -20.93
N GLY A 60 -21.18 -1.41 -21.36
CA GLY A 60 -19.92 -1.33 -20.65
C GLY A 60 -19.88 -2.04 -19.28
N CYS A 61 -20.88 -2.89 -18.96
CA CYS A 61 -21.01 -3.49 -17.63
C CYS A 61 -19.78 -4.29 -17.21
N THR A 62 -19.21 -5.08 -18.12
CA THR A 62 -18.04 -5.93 -17.87
C THR A 62 -16.73 -5.36 -18.38
N ASN A 63 -16.68 -4.05 -18.72
CA ASN A 63 -15.42 -3.40 -19.07
C ASN A 63 -14.44 -3.47 -17.89
N ALA A 64 -13.14 -3.54 -18.19
CA ALA A 64 -12.07 -3.67 -17.21
C ALA A 64 -12.09 -2.56 -16.13
N GLY A 65 -12.51 -1.34 -16.48
CA GLY A 65 -12.64 -0.23 -15.54
C GLY A 65 -13.99 -0.13 -14.83
N CYS A 66 -14.90 -1.09 -15.03
CA CYS A 66 -16.23 -1.12 -14.43
C CYS A 66 -16.41 -2.36 -13.54
N HIS A 67 -17.37 -3.25 -13.87
CA HIS A 67 -17.66 -4.45 -13.08
C HIS A 67 -17.01 -5.72 -13.66
N GLY A 68 -15.91 -5.57 -14.42
CA GLY A 68 -15.08 -6.64 -14.94
C GLY A 68 -13.84 -6.88 -14.08
N GLU A 69 -12.64 -6.72 -14.64
CA GLU A 69 -11.36 -7.05 -13.93
C GLU A 69 -11.11 -6.21 -12.67
N HIS A 70 -11.68 -5.01 -12.56
CA HIS A 70 -11.44 -4.11 -11.41
C HIS A 70 -12.59 -4.07 -10.39
N PHE A 71 -13.66 -4.84 -10.60
CA PHE A 71 -14.78 -5.02 -9.66
C PHE A 71 -15.27 -3.73 -8.99
N GLN A 72 -15.53 -2.67 -9.76
CA GLN A 72 -16.01 -1.41 -9.20
C GLN A 72 -17.24 -1.62 -8.31
N GLY A 73 -17.22 -1.05 -7.11
CA GLY A 73 -18.26 -1.25 -6.10
C GLY A 73 -18.30 -2.70 -5.56
N ASN A 74 -17.20 -3.44 -5.58
CA ASN A 74 -17.09 -4.86 -5.23
C ASN A 74 -18.07 -5.77 -6.01
N LEU A 75 -18.45 -5.32 -7.21
CA LEU A 75 -19.41 -6.02 -8.05
C LEU A 75 -18.69 -6.64 -9.26
N ASP A 76 -18.61 -7.96 -9.27
CA ASP A 76 -18.06 -8.76 -10.38
C ASP A 76 -19.20 -9.29 -11.25
N LEU A 77 -19.32 -8.73 -12.46
CA LEU A 77 -20.27 -9.18 -13.47
C LEU A 77 -19.64 -10.03 -14.57
N LEU A 78 -18.30 -10.22 -14.53
CA LEU A 78 -17.55 -10.92 -15.57
C LEU A 78 -17.34 -12.40 -15.26
N SER A 79 -16.98 -12.74 -14.01
CA SER A 79 -16.66 -14.12 -13.65
C SER A 79 -17.87 -15.06 -13.73
N PRO A 80 -17.68 -16.37 -13.99
CA PRO A 80 -18.77 -17.35 -13.99
C PRO A 80 -19.52 -17.39 -12.65
N GLY A 81 -20.83 -17.72 -12.69
CA GLY A 81 -21.66 -17.79 -11.47
C GLY A 81 -22.17 -16.43 -10.99
N VAL A 82 -22.35 -15.46 -11.88
CA VAL A 82 -22.86 -14.11 -11.54
C VAL A 82 -24.20 -14.17 -10.81
N ASP A 83 -25.06 -15.14 -11.14
CA ASP A 83 -26.36 -15.34 -10.51
C ASP A 83 -26.25 -15.54 -8.99
N GLU A 84 -25.31 -16.41 -8.58
CA GLU A 84 -25.09 -16.78 -7.18
C GLU A 84 -24.46 -15.64 -6.38
N ARG A 85 -23.64 -14.82 -7.05
CA ARG A 85 -22.94 -13.69 -6.41
C ARG A 85 -23.83 -12.46 -6.19
N LEU A 86 -24.99 -12.38 -6.81
CA LEU A 86 -25.88 -11.22 -6.70
C LEU A 86 -27.10 -11.49 -5.84
N LEU A 87 -27.52 -12.74 -5.72
CA LEU A 87 -28.76 -13.10 -5.02
C LEU A 87 -28.61 -12.94 -3.51
N GLY A 88 -29.44 -12.10 -2.92
CA GLY A 88 -29.44 -11.85 -1.47
C GLY A 88 -28.20 -11.11 -0.94
N VAL A 89 -27.34 -10.63 -1.81
CA VAL A 89 -26.11 -9.92 -1.43
C VAL A 89 -26.41 -8.43 -1.25
N ALA A 90 -26.01 -7.88 -0.11
CA ALA A 90 -26.15 -6.46 0.18
C ALA A 90 -25.16 -5.62 -0.66
N SER A 91 -25.60 -4.45 -1.09
CA SER A 91 -24.75 -3.50 -1.76
C SER A 91 -23.63 -3.02 -0.83
N SER A 92 -22.42 -2.97 -1.35
CA SER A 92 -21.27 -2.32 -0.69
C SER A 92 -21.32 -0.79 -0.75
N THR A 93 -22.28 -0.22 -1.50
CA THR A 93 -22.43 1.23 -1.64
C THR A 93 -23.19 1.79 -0.44
N GLU A 94 -22.50 2.54 0.41
CA GLU A 94 -23.06 3.16 1.64
C GLU A 94 -24.32 4.00 1.36
N ALA A 95 -24.34 4.74 0.24
CA ALA A 95 -25.49 5.53 -0.19
C ALA A 95 -26.77 4.71 -0.44
N CYS A 96 -26.65 3.39 -0.61
CA CYS A 96 -27.77 2.48 -0.86
C CYS A 96 -28.19 1.68 0.39
N GLY A 97 -27.61 1.95 1.55
CA GLY A 97 -28.09 1.48 2.85
C GLY A 97 -28.24 -0.03 3.00
N GLY A 98 -27.30 -0.82 2.43
CA GLY A 98 -27.36 -2.28 2.54
C GLY A 98 -28.47 -2.96 1.72
N GLN A 99 -29.05 -2.27 0.72
CA GLN A 99 -30.06 -2.86 -0.17
C GLN A 99 -29.48 -4.04 -0.93
N LEU A 100 -30.30 -5.08 -1.12
CA LEU A 100 -29.85 -6.28 -1.81
C LEU A 100 -29.70 -6.04 -3.32
N LEU A 101 -28.60 -6.53 -3.88
CA LEU A 101 -28.35 -6.45 -5.33
C LEU A 101 -29.47 -7.13 -6.11
N ILE A 102 -29.86 -8.34 -5.72
CA ILE A 102 -31.10 -9.02 -6.13
C ILE A 102 -31.82 -9.43 -4.86
N ASP A 103 -33.01 -8.84 -4.64
CA ASP A 103 -33.85 -9.16 -3.48
C ASP A 103 -34.79 -10.30 -3.82
N PRO A 104 -34.62 -11.50 -3.22
CA PRO A 104 -35.51 -12.64 -3.48
C PRO A 104 -36.92 -12.46 -2.92
N ALA A 105 -37.10 -11.62 -1.89
CA ALA A 105 -38.40 -11.35 -1.28
C ALA A 105 -39.16 -10.21 -1.96
N HIS A 106 -38.43 -9.21 -2.46
CA HIS A 106 -39.00 -8.01 -3.10
C HIS A 106 -38.28 -7.73 -4.42
N VAL A 107 -38.52 -8.59 -5.40
CA VAL A 107 -37.77 -8.62 -6.68
C VAL A 107 -37.75 -7.27 -7.40
N ASP A 108 -38.86 -6.53 -7.37
CA ASP A 108 -38.94 -5.20 -8.01
C ASP A 108 -38.15 -4.12 -7.27
N ASP A 109 -37.73 -4.35 -6.01
CA ASP A 109 -36.90 -3.47 -5.19
C ASP A 109 -35.42 -3.79 -5.31
N SER A 110 -35.04 -4.82 -6.08
CA SER A 110 -33.64 -5.19 -6.33
C SER A 110 -32.82 -3.98 -6.79
N LEU A 111 -31.69 -3.73 -6.11
CA LEU A 111 -30.83 -2.58 -6.38
C LEU A 111 -30.35 -2.56 -7.83
N LEU A 112 -30.03 -3.72 -8.38
CA LEU A 112 -29.57 -3.85 -9.77
C LEU A 112 -30.58 -3.27 -10.75
N LEU A 113 -31.88 -3.58 -10.59
CA LEU A 113 -32.95 -3.02 -11.44
C LEU A 113 -33.13 -1.53 -11.22
N ARG A 114 -32.99 -1.07 -9.96
CA ARG A 114 -33.12 0.34 -9.62
C ARG A 114 -32.05 1.18 -10.29
N LEU A 115 -30.79 0.72 -10.28
CA LEU A 115 -29.70 1.48 -10.83
C LEU A 115 -29.68 1.59 -12.36
N ILE A 116 -30.34 0.66 -13.08
CA ILE A 116 -30.38 0.65 -14.55
C ILE A 116 -31.68 1.22 -15.14
N ASP A 117 -32.74 1.40 -14.31
CA ASP A 117 -34.04 1.95 -14.71
C ASP A 117 -34.18 3.41 -14.21
N PRO A 118 -34.27 4.40 -15.10
CA PRO A 118 -34.34 5.81 -14.71
C PRO A 118 -35.65 6.14 -13.97
N VAL A 119 -36.71 5.33 -14.10
CA VAL A 119 -37.97 5.54 -13.37
C VAL A 119 -37.79 5.11 -11.92
N ARG A 120 -37.34 3.89 -11.68
CA ARG A 120 -37.06 3.36 -10.34
C ARG A 120 -35.98 4.18 -9.62
N PHE A 121 -34.92 4.57 -10.34
CA PHE A 121 -33.87 5.40 -9.76
C PHE A 121 -34.39 6.73 -9.23
N ARG A 122 -35.24 7.44 -9.98
CA ARG A 122 -35.83 8.72 -9.54
C ARG A 122 -36.79 8.57 -8.36
N GLN A 123 -37.42 7.43 -8.19
CA GLN A 123 -38.33 7.17 -7.06
C GLN A 123 -37.60 6.96 -5.75
N ALA A 124 -36.41 6.31 -5.79
CA ALA A 124 -35.58 6.06 -4.64
C ALA A 124 -34.10 6.14 -5.04
N PRO A 125 -33.57 7.35 -5.25
CA PRO A 125 -32.20 7.53 -5.70
C PRO A 125 -31.22 7.09 -4.63
N CYS A 126 -30.26 6.23 -5.02
CA CYS A 126 -29.11 5.85 -4.21
C CYS A 126 -27.96 5.51 -5.14
N GLY A 127 -26.75 5.85 -4.75
CA GLY A 127 -25.57 5.62 -5.60
C GLY A 127 -25.65 6.35 -6.95
N VAL A 128 -25.18 5.71 -8.01
CA VAL A 128 -25.09 6.28 -9.35
C VAL A 128 -25.87 5.41 -10.34
N MET A 129 -26.66 6.06 -11.21
CA MET A 129 -27.38 5.34 -12.25
C MET A 129 -26.43 4.68 -13.25
N MET A 130 -26.74 3.47 -13.65
CA MET A 130 -25.98 2.67 -14.61
C MET A 130 -26.71 2.56 -15.97
N PRO A 131 -25.99 2.47 -17.09
CA PRO A 131 -24.54 2.61 -17.22
C PRO A 131 -24.03 3.97 -16.74
N PHE A 132 -22.84 4.00 -16.18
CA PHE A 132 -22.27 5.22 -15.60
C PHE A 132 -22.26 6.39 -16.61
N GLY A 133 -22.74 7.55 -16.18
CA GLY A 133 -22.91 8.74 -17.04
C GLY A 133 -24.19 8.75 -17.87
N SER A 134 -24.99 7.67 -17.88
CA SER A 134 -26.29 7.66 -18.54
C SER A 134 -27.33 8.40 -17.71
N GLN A 135 -28.17 9.21 -18.35
CA GLN A 135 -29.39 9.81 -17.74
C GLN A 135 -30.65 9.06 -18.10
N THR A 136 -30.55 8.11 -19.01
CA THR A 136 -31.69 7.37 -19.56
C THR A 136 -31.69 5.88 -19.16
N GLY A 137 -30.67 5.43 -18.40
CA GLY A 137 -30.50 4.01 -18.04
C GLY A 137 -30.18 3.14 -19.24
N VAL A 138 -30.62 1.89 -19.20
CA VAL A 138 -30.49 0.95 -20.32
C VAL A 138 -31.72 1.05 -21.25
N SER A 139 -31.63 0.46 -22.45
CA SER A 139 -32.77 0.44 -23.37
C SER A 139 -33.93 -0.37 -22.78
N PRO A 140 -35.20 -0.09 -23.20
CA PRO A 140 -36.37 -0.84 -22.73
C PRO A 140 -36.26 -2.36 -22.94
N GLU A 141 -35.63 -2.80 -24.05
CA GLU A 141 -35.44 -4.21 -24.37
C GLU A 141 -34.40 -4.84 -23.44
N ALA A 142 -33.30 -4.11 -23.15
CA ALA A 142 -32.30 -4.55 -22.19
C ALA A 142 -32.88 -4.60 -20.77
N LEU A 143 -33.68 -3.60 -20.37
CA LEU A 143 -34.33 -3.58 -19.06
C LEU A 143 -35.29 -4.78 -18.91
N ALA A 144 -36.09 -5.08 -19.90
CA ALA A 144 -36.98 -6.25 -19.87
C ALA A 144 -36.19 -7.57 -19.71
N CYS A 145 -35.00 -7.67 -20.35
CA CYS A 145 -34.11 -8.81 -20.20
C CYS A 145 -33.56 -8.90 -18.77
N PHE A 146 -33.09 -7.79 -18.20
CA PHE A 146 -32.64 -7.75 -16.80
C PHE A 146 -33.75 -8.12 -15.82
N GLU A 147 -34.93 -7.60 -16.01
CA GLU A 147 -36.11 -7.95 -15.18
C GLU A 147 -36.43 -9.44 -15.22
N GLN A 148 -36.45 -10.03 -16.41
CA GLN A 148 -36.70 -11.46 -16.58
C GLN A 148 -35.59 -12.30 -15.88
N TRP A 149 -34.34 -11.90 -16.04
CA TRP A 149 -33.20 -12.57 -15.41
C TRP A 149 -33.27 -12.48 -13.88
N VAL A 150 -33.49 -11.29 -13.32
CA VAL A 150 -33.60 -11.06 -11.86
C VAL A 150 -34.79 -11.87 -11.30
N LYS A 151 -35.96 -11.90 -11.96
CA LYS A 151 -37.10 -12.74 -11.56
C LYS A 151 -36.74 -14.23 -11.57
N THR A 152 -36.01 -14.68 -12.57
CA THR A 152 -35.58 -16.09 -12.68
C THR A 152 -34.66 -16.49 -11.55
N ILE A 153 -33.68 -15.62 -11.19
CA ILE A 153 -32.74 -15.85 -10.08
C ILE A 153 -33.50 -15.81 -8.75
N ALA A 154 -34.31 -14.79 -8.51
CA ALA A 154 -35.08 -14.66 -7.28
C ALA A 154 -35.98 -15.89 -7.04
N ALA A 155 -36.58 -16.44 -8.11
CA ALA A 155 -37.41 -17.66 -8.02
C ALA A 155 -36.57 -18.91 -7.62
N ARG A 156 -35.28 -18.97 -7.96
CA ARG A 156 -34.38 -20.05 -7.50
C ARG A 156 -34.03 -19.88 -6.00
N GLY A 157 -33.91 -18.64 -5.53
CA GLY A 157 -33.66 -18.32 -4.13
C GLY A 157 -34.88 -18.51 -3.20
N ALA A 158 -36.08 -18.69 -3.76
CA ALA A 158 -37.28 -19.04 -3.00
C ALA A 158 -37.39 -20.55 -2.66
N GLY A 159 -36.35 -21.35 -2.95
CA GLY A 159 -36.20 -22.70 -2.38
C GLY A 159 -36.21 -22.64 -0.85
N PRO A 160 -36.42 -23.77 -0.14
CA PRO A 160 -36.36 -23.75 1.31
C PRO A 160 -35.05 -23.13 1.71
N VAL A 161 -35.13 -22.00 2.40
CA VAL A 161 -33.96 -21.36 3.05
C VAL A 161 -33.34 -22.48 3.89
N GLU A 162 -32.15 -22.98 3.50
CA GLU A 162 -31.34 -23.70 4.45
C GLU A 162 -31.27 -22.75 5.63
N THR A 163 -31.90 -23.16 6.74
CA THR A 163 -31.85 -22.40 7.97
C THR A 163 -30.39 -22.14 8.21
N ALA A 164 -30.01 -20.87 8.12
CA ALA A 164 -28.65 -20.44 8.37
C ALA A 164 -28.17 -21.21 9.61
N SER A 165 -27.08 -21.97 9.48
CA SER A 165 -26.54 -22.74 10.59
C SER A 165 -26.47 -21.78 11.76
N ALA A 166 -27.09 -22.15 12.89
CA ALA A 166 -27.09 -21.28 14.05
C ALA A 166 -25.64 -20.91 14.36
N PHE A 167 -25.38 -19.63 14.58
CA PHE A 167 -24.03 -19.14 14.87
C PHE A 167 -23.40 -19.99 16.00
N GLU A 168 -22.24 -20.56 15.75
CA GLU A 168 -21.47 -21.33 16.74
C GLU A 168 -20.32 -20.48 17.28
N PRO A 169 -20.35 -20.10 18.58
CA PRO A 169 -19.27 -19.35 19.17
C PRO A 169 -17.93 -20.07 19.09
N VAL A 170 -16.87 -19.36 18.73
CA VAL A 170 -15.51 -19.90 18.73
C VAL A 170 -15.02 -20.09 20.16
N ALA A 171 -14.41 -21.24 20.47
CA ALA A 171 -13.89 -21.56 21.78
C ALA A 171 -12.72 -20.66 22.19
N ALA A 172 -12.59 -20.36 23.49
CA ALA A 172 -11.52 -19.53 24.05
C ALA A 172 -10.11 -20.01 23.63
N THR A 173 -9.87 -21.31 23.60
CA THR A 173 -8.61 -21.90 23.14
C THR A 173 -8.22 -21.41 21.73
N SER A 174 -9.18 -21.30 20.81
CA SER A 174 -8.91 -20.89 19.43
C SER A 174 -8.60 -19.41 19.32
N TYR A 175 -9.48 -18.53 19.84
CA TYR A 175 -9.28 -17.10 19.66
C TYR A 175 -8.14 -16.53 20.53
N VAL A 176 -7.89 -17.04 21.72
CA VAL A 176 -6.74 -16.62 22.55
C VAL A 176 -5.43 -16.97 21.87
N ASN A 177 -5.31 -18.18 21.29
CA ASN A 177 -4.14 -18.56 20.49
C ASN A 177 -3.98 -17.70 19.23
N LYS A 178 -5.08 -17.45 18.49
CA LYS A 178 -5.08 -16.59 17.31
C LYS A 178 -4.52 -15.20 17.64
N ILE A 179 -5.08 -14.56 18.67
CA ILE A 179 -4.73 -13.19 19.04
C ILE A 179 -3.28 -13.12 19.56
N LYS A 180 -2.87 -14.00 20.45
CA LYS A 180 -1.49 -14.03 20.95
C LYS A 180 -0.48 -14.27 19.83
N THR A 181 -0.76 -15.24 18.96
CA THR A 181 0.11 -15.53 17.81
C THR A 181 0.20 -14.33 16.86
N LEU A 182 -0.91 -13.63 16.62
CA LEU A 182 -0.93 -12.43 15.82
C LEU A 182 -0.06 -11.33 16.43
N LEU A 183 -0.23 -11.08 17.73
CA LEU A 183 0.44 -9.97 18.41
C LEU A 183 1.90 -10.25 18.76
N THR A 184 2.27 -11.51 19.04
CA THR A 184 3.61 -11.84 19.57
C THR A 184 4.35 -12.93 18.80
N GLY A 185 3.69 -13.63 17.87
CA GLY A 185 4.23 -14.84 17.24
C GLY A 185 4.18 -16.10 18.12
N GLY A 186 3.96 -15.95 19.44
CA GLY A 186 3.94 -17.04 20.39
C GLY A 186 2.57 -17.70 20.54
N ALA A 187 2.54 -18.97 20.98
CA ALA A 187 1.30 -19.63 21.36
C ALA A 187 0.83 -19.18 22.75
N ALA A 188 -0.49 -19.24 22.99
CA ALA A 188 -1.03 -19.02 24.34
C ALA A 188 -0.66 -20.20 25.29
N THR A 189 -0.36 -19.86 26.54
CA THR A 189 -0.16 -20.84 27.57
C THR A 189 -1.50 -21.43 28.04
N SER A 190 -1.48 -22.64 28.59
CA SER A 190 -2.69 -23.25 29.14
C SER A 190 -3.33 -22.40 30.27
N SER A 191 -2.53 -21.66 31.02
CA SER A 191 -3.03 -20.75 32.06
C SER A 191 -3.73 -19.51 31.50
N GLU A 192 -3.21 -18.93 30.42
CA GLU A 192 -3.86 -17.80 29.73
C GLU A 192 -5.20 -18.22 29.13
N VAL A 193 -5.25 -19.38 28.46
CA VAL A 193 -6.49 -19.95 27.94
C VAL A 193 -7.49 -20.20 29.06
N ALA A 194 -7.07 -20.89 30.13
CA ALA A 194 -7.94 -21.20 31.26
C ALA A 194 -8.49 -19.94 31.95
N SER A 195 -7.69 -18.86 32.03
CA SER A 195 -8.15 -17.61 32.63
C SER A 195 -9.28 -16.96 31.81
N VAL A 196 -9.19 -16.98 30.46
CA VAL A 196 -10.20 -16.43 29.59
C VAL A 196 -11.44 -17.33 29.50
N ASP A 197 -11.26 -18.65 29.58
CA ASP A 197 -12.37 -19.59 29.59
C ASP A 197 -13.22 -19.44 30.89
N ALA A 198 -12.56 -19.15 32.02
CA ALA A 198 -13.23 -18.87 33.28
C ALA A 198 -13.86 -17.46 33.36
N ASP A 199 -13.21 -16.47 32.75
CA ASP A 199 -13.66 -15.07 32.67
C ASP A 199 -13.22 -14.45 31.35
N PRO A 200 -14.12 -14.30 30.35
CA PRO A 200 -13.80 -13.70 29.08
C PRO A 200 -13.22 -12.27 29.18
N SER A 201 -13.52 -11.54 30.25
CA SER A 201 -12.98 -10.19 30.45
C SER A 201 -11.47 -10.16 30.73
N ALA A 202 -10.89 -11.28 31.16
CA ALA A 202 -9.45 -11.44 31.38
C ALA A 202 -8.63 -11.24 30.09
N LEU A 203 -9.23 -11.50 28.91
CA LEU A 203 -8.56 -11.31 27.62
C LEU A 203 -8.02 -9.90 27.43
N ARG A 204 -8.76 -8.87 27.84
CA ARG A 204 -8.32 -7.47 27.76
C ARG A 204 -7.03 -7.19 28.54
N GLY A 205 -6.88 -7.84 29.69
CA GLY A 205 -5.65 -7.75 30.49
C GLY A 205 -4.47 -8.41 29.77
N LEU A 206 -4.66 -9.63 29.29
CA LEU A 206 -3.64 -10.38 28.52
C LEU A 206 -3.19 -9.61 27.27
N ILE A 207 -4.13 -9.02 26.51
CA ILE A 207 -3.78 -8.22 25.33
C ILE A 207 -2.88 -7.06 25.74
N ARG A 208 -3.21 -6.29 26.78
CA ARG A 208 -2.36 -5.20 27.25
C ARG A 208 -0.94 -5.67 27.60
N ASP A 209 -0.82 -6.81 28.28
CA ASP A 209 0.50 -7.36 28.63
C ASP A 209 1.28 -7.75 27.36
N TRP A 210 0.63 -8.35 26.36
CA TRP A 210 1.28 -8.72 25.10
C TRP A 210 1.72 -7.51 24.28
N LEU A 211 0.98 -6.39 24.32
CA LEU A 211 1.32 -5.14 23.63
C LEU A 211 2.57 -4.45 24.21
N GLU A 212 3.02 -4.82 25.41
CA GLU A 212 4.26 -4.30 26.01
C GLU A 212 5.49 -5.17 25.72
N THR A 213 5.33 -6.24 24.95
CA THR A 213 6.43 -7.14 24.61
C THR A 213 7.26 -6.65 23.42
N PRO A 214 8.58 -6.92 23.37
CA PRO A 214 9.39 -6.60 22.18
C PRO A 214 8.88 -7.28 20.91
N GLN A 215 8.35 -8.50 21.03
CA GLN A 215 7.78 -9.25 19.91
C GLN A 215 6.58 -8.53 19.26
N PHE A 216 5.78 -7.84 20.07
CA PHE A 216 4.71 -6.99 19.53
C PHE A 216 5.27 -5.86 18.67
N ALA A 217 6.35 -5.20 19.11
CA ALA A 217 6.97 -4.14 18.33
C ALA A 217 7.44 -4.63 16.95
N ASP A 218 8.02 -5.82 16.88
CA ASP A 218 8.43 -6.45 15.62
C ASP A 218 7.20 -6.75 14.73
N LYS A 219 6.16 -7.36 15.31
CA LYS A 219 4.90 -7.65 14.60
C LYS A 219 4.21 -6.41 14.07
N LEU A 220 4.13 -5.37 14.89
CA LEU A 220 3.53 -4.11 14.51
C LEU A 220 4.38 -3.41 13.43
N GLY A 221 5.70 -3.47 13.53
CA GLY A 221 6.62 -2.93 12.52
C GLY A 221 6.40 -3.55 11.15
N ASP A 222 6.30 -4.87 11.07
CA ASP A 222 5.98 -5.59 9.84
C ASP A 222 4.63 -5.14 9.25
N PHE A 223 3.58 -5.07 10.08
CA PHE A 223 2.27 -4.59 9.66
C PHE A 223 2.34 -3.14 9.14
N LEU A 224 2.96 -2.24 9.91
CA LEU A 224 3.05 -0.81 9.54
C LEU A 224 3.88 -0.59 8.27
N SER A 225 4.92 -1.41 8.03
CA SER A 225 5.74 -1.30 6.82
C SER A 225 4.91 -1.51 5.55
N VAL A 226 3.91 -2.38 5.61
CA VAL A 226 2.98 -2.68 4.51
C VAL A 226 1.79 -1.73 4.53
N ALA A 227 1.14 -1.51 5.68
CA ALA A 227 -0.04 -0.67 5.81
C ALA A 227 0.23 0.80 5.47
N LEU A 228 1.43 1.32 5.79
CA LEU A 228 1.90 2.66 5.41
C LEU A 228 2.69 2.67 4.09
N GLN A 229 2.80 1.52 3.42
CA GLN A 229 3.50 1.33 2.16
C GLN A 229 4.95 1.84 2.17
N GLN A 230 5.63 1.60 3.28
CA GLN A 230 7.05 1.94 3.46
C GLN A 230 7.99 0.83 2.98
N LYS A 231 7.47 -0.16 2.30
CA LYS A 231 8.22 -1.24 1.66
C LYS A 231 8.33 -0.95 0.16
N LEU A 232 9.52 -1.14 -0.39
CA LEU A 232 9.78 -0.91 -1.80
C LEU A 232 9.18 -2.02 -2.64
N VAL A 233 8.17 -1.68 -3.45
CA VAL A 233 7.51 -2.59 -4.39
C VAL A 233 7.77 -2.11 -5.81
N GLY A 234 8.41 -2.96 -6.62
CA GLY A 234 8.72 -2.61 -8.01
C GLY A 234 9.98 -1.74 -8.15
N SER A 235 10.08 -1.01 -9.24
CA SER A 235 11.27 -0.27 -9.60
C SER A 235 11.35 1.10 -8.93
N LEU A 236 11.55 1.16 -7.61
CA LEU A 236 12.25 2.30 -7.02
C LEU A 236 13.53 2.60 -7.75
N ASP A 237 13.88 1.69 -8.42
CA ASP A 237 15.02 1.52 -9.25
C ASP A 237 15.12 2.57 -10.35
N ALA A 238 14.05 3.17 -10.84
CA ALA A 238 14.19 4.18 -11.88
C ALA A 238 14.91 5.45 -11.37
N GLN A 239 14.67 5.86 -10.13
CA GLN A 239 15.29 7.08 -9.57
C GLN A 239 16.54 6.77 -8.74
N PHE A 240 16.52 5.74 -7.89
CA PHE A 240 17.68 5.33 -7.10
C PHE A 240 18.58 4.32 -7.82
N ASN A 241 18.13 3.62 -8.87
CA ASN A 241 19.01 2.82 -9.72
C ASN A 241 19.88 3.67 -10.65
N ARG A 242 19.57 4.94 -10.82
CA ARG A 242 20.50 5.85 -11.48
C ARG A 242 21.66 6.22 -10.58
N LEU A 243 21.46 6.15 -9.25
CA LEU A 243 22.53 6.37 -8.29
C LEU A 243 23.48 5.17 -8.29
N ARG A 244 24.74 5.44 -8.49
CA ARG A 244 25.81 4.47 -8.38
C ARG A 244 26.40 4.52 -6.98
N GLY A 245 26.74 3.38 -6.45
CA GLY A 245 27.29 3.27 -5.11
C GLY A 245 27.92 1.92 -4.88
N ASN A 246 28.60 1.76 -3.77
CA ASN A 246 28.95 0.43 -3.27
C ASN A 246 27.64 -0.34 -2.98
N ALA A 247 27.53 -1.59 -3.46
CA ALA A 247 26.32 -2.39 -3.33
C ALA A 247 25.83 -2.53 -1.89
N THR A 248 26.72 -2.69 -0.92
CA THR A 248 26.40 -2.78 0.50
C THR A 248 25.81 -1.47 1.02
N ARG A 249 26.40 -0.32 0.68
CA ARG A 249 25.90 1.01 1.09
C ARG A 249 24.56 1.35 0.45
N LEU A 250 24.37 1.04 -0.83
CA LEU A 250 23.08 1.22 -1.49
C LEU A 250 22.00 0.34 -0.86
N SER A 251 22.32 -0.91 -0.53
CA SER A 251 21.41 -1.80 0.18
C SER A 251 21.06 -1.26 1.57
N ALA A 252 22.06 -0.79 2.33
CA ALA A 252 21.86 -0.19 3.64
C ALA A 252 21.00 1.10 3.54
N LEU A 253 21.28 1.96 2.55
CA LEU A 253 20.46 3.16 2.33
C LEU A 253 19.01 2.82 2.04
N LYS A 254 18.77 1.84 1.15
CA LYS A 254 17.41 1.38 0.83
C LYS A 254 16.70 0.86 2.10
N ALA A 255 17.39 0.07 2.92
CA ALA A 255 16.85 -0.40 4.20
C ALA A 255 16.51 0.78 5.14
N ASN A 256 17.45 1.73 5.31
CA ASN A 256 17.22 2.92 6.14
C ASN A 256 16.00 3.73 5.70
N LEU A 257 15.83 3.95 4.39
CA LEU A 257 14.69 4.69 3.87
C LEU A 257 13.36 3.96 4.13
N GLN A 258 13.32 2.64 4.01
CA GLN A 258 12.14 1.83 4.32
C GLN A 258 11.83 1.81 5.82
N GLU A 259 12.83 1.68 6.66
CA GLU A 259 12.68 1.61 8.11
C GLU A 259 12.38 2.97 8.76
N SER A 260 12.81 4.07 8.17
CA SER A 260 12.72 5.41 8.76
C SER A 260 11.33 5.73 9.28
N PHE A 261 10.32 5.63 8.44
CA PHE A 261 8.96 5.97 8.86
C PHE A 261 8.27 4.85 9.66
N VAL A 262 8.65 3.60 9.46
CA VAL A 262 8.17 2.48 10.29
C VAL A 262 8.60 2.68 11.73
N ARG A 263 9.87 3.02 11.98
CA ARG A 263 10.40 3.37 13.31
C ARG A 263 9.72 4.61 13.90
N THR A 264 9.39 5.59 13.05
CA THR A 264 8.62 6.77 13.44
C THR A 264 7.22 6.40 13.91
N ALA A 265 6.51 5.57 13.18
CA ALA A 265 5.17 5.13 13.55
C ALA A 265 5.18 4.23 14.80
N LEU A 266 6.18 3.37 14.95
CA LEU A 266 6.40 2.59 16.18
C LEU A 266 6.63 3.50 17.40
N ASP A 267 7.44 4.56 17.27
CA ASP A 267 7.67 5.53 18.35
C ASP A 267 6.38 6.26 18.76
N ILE A 268 5.52 6.60 17.80
CA ILE A 268 4.20 7.16 18.08
C ILE A 268 3.37 6.21 18.95
N VAL A 269 3.28 4.94 18.54
CA VAL A 269 2.48 3.93 19.24
C VAL A 269 3.07 3.57 20.61
N GLN A 270 4.38 3.38 20.69
CA GLN A 270 5.06 3.01 21.95
C GLN A 270 4.96 4.09 23.02
N ASN A 271 4.95 5.37 22.60
CA ASN A 271 4.82 6.51 23.52
C ASN A 271 3.37 6.95 23.75
N GLY A 272 2.37 6.20 23.29
CA GLY A 272 0.95 6.50 23.51
C GLY A 272 0.52 7.84 22.89
N ARG A 273 1.17 8.26 21.80
CA ARG A 273 0.78 9.47 21.06
C ARG A 273 -0.37 9.15 20.10
N PRO A 274 -1.20 10.17 19.76
CA PRO A 274 -2.26 9.98 18.77
C PRO A 274 -1.74 9.38 17.47
N PHE A 275 -2.27 8.24 17.05
CA PHE A 275 -1.83 7.57 15.82
C PHE A 275 -2.10 8.42 14.57
N SER A 276 -3.00 9.40 14.63
CA SER A 276 -3.17 10.40 13.58
C SER A 276 -1.90 11.21 13.29
N GLU A 277 -0.90 11.18 14.17
CA GLU A 277 0.41 11.76 13.90
C GLU A 277 1.15 11.06 12.74
N VAL A 278 0.79 9.85 12.33
CA VAL A 278 1.38 9.21 11.13
C VAL A 278 1.16 10.00 9.84
N VAL A 279 0.18 10.91 9.81
CA VAL A 279 -0.05 11.82 8.69
C VAL A 279 0.47 13.24 8.96
N THR A 280 0.71 13.62 10.22
CA THR A 280 1.06 15.02 10.57
C THR A 280 2.48 15.20 11.08
N THR A 281 3.13 14.13 11.55
CA THR A 281 4.44 14.27 12.21
C THR A 281 5.54 14.70 11.23
N ARG A 282 6.39 15.59 11.70
CA ARG A 282 7.67 15.97 11.09
C ARG A 282 8.87 15.40 11.84
N ARG A 283 8.62 14.75 12.97
CA ARG A 283 9.66 14.11 13.77
C ARG A 283 9.87 12.68 13.28
N TRP A 284 10.95 12.46 12.53
CA TRP A 284 11.24 11.17 11.93
C TRP A 284 12.42 10.46 12.57
N ALA A 285 12.39 9.15 12.58
CA ALA A 285 13.57 8.33 12.82
C ALA A 285 14.46 8.38 11.59
N VAL A 286 15.69 8.84 11.74
CA VAL A 286 16.63 9.03 10.65
C VAL A 286 18.03 8.56 11.02
N THR A 287 18.81 8.20 10.01
CA THR A 287 20.26 8.07 10.09
C THR A 287 20.93 9.26 9.40
N THR A 288 22.22 9.43 9.57
CA THR A 288 22.98 10.45 8.82
C THR A 288 22.87 10.20 7.30
N ALA A 289 22.92 8.94 6.86
CA ALA A 289 22.75 8.59 5.46
C ALA A 289 21.34 8.95 4.93
N THR A 290 20.31 8.77 5.74
CA THR A 290 18.94 9.21 5.42
C THR A 290 18.87 10.73 5.28
N LEU A 291 19.44 11.49 6.24
CA LEU A 291 19.46 12.95 6.19
C LEU A 291 20.23 13.48 4.98
N ALA A 292 21.37 12.89 4.65
CA ALA A 292 22.13 13.26 3.45
C ALA A 292 21.30 13.02 2.17
N THR A 293 20.53 11.93 2.13
CA THR A 293 19.64 11.63 1.01
C THR A 293 18.49 12.64 0.93
N LEU A 294 17.86 12.99 2.04
CA LEU A 294 16.81 14.00 2.06
C LEU A 294 17.33 15.35 1.59
N ALA A 295 18.52 15.78 2.08
CA ALA A 295 19.15 17.02 1.66
C ALA A 295 19.54 17.01 0.16
N TYR A 296 19.99 15.86 -0.36
CA TYR A 296 20.27 15.69 -1.80
C TYR A 296 19.01 15.87 -2.64
N LEU A 297 17.87 15.30 -2.21
CA LEU A 297 16.59 15.41 -2.93
C LEU A 297 16.03 16.83 -2.95
N GLU A 298 16.53 17.72 -2.10
CA GLU A 298 16.10 19.13 -2.05
C GLU A 298 16.67 20.02 -3.17
N HIS A 299 17.61 19.50 -3.92
CA HIS A 299 18.13 20.20 -5.10
C HIS A 299 17.19 20.00 -6.28
N THR A 300 17.08 21.02 -7.15
CA THR A 300 16.42 20.84 -8.43
C THR A 300 17.35 20.07 -9.39
N GLN A 301 16.78 19.49 -10.44
CA GLN A 301 17.57 18.82 -11.49
C GLN A 301 18.63 19.74 -12.10
N SER A 302 18.31 21.03 -12.27
CA SER A 302 19.25 22.02 -12.83
C SER A 302 20.37 22.34 -11.87
N GLU A 303 20.08 22.46 -10.58
CA GLU A 303 21.09 22.69 -9.54
C GLU A 303 22.09 21.54 -9.50
N LEU A 304 21.63 20.30 -9.42
CA LEU A 304 22.48 19.11 -9.38
C LEU A 304 23.42 18.99 -10.59
N LYS A 305 22.99 19.43 -11.76
CA LYS A 305 23.82 19.39 -12.97
C LYS A 305 24.79 20.57 -13.08
N LYS A 306 24.43 21.74 -12.56
CA LYS A 306 25.21 22.99 -12.69
C LYS A 306 26.24 23.14 -11.57
N GLU A 307 25.94 22.66 -10.39
CA GLU A 307 26.83 22.69 -9.25
C GLU A 307 28.12 21.90 -9.55
N LYS A 308 29.27 22.49 -9.26
CA LYS A 308 30.58 21.90 -9.54
C LYS A 308 31.38 21.76 -8.25
N HIS A 309 31.91 20.58 -8.05
CA HIS A 309 32.75 20.22 -6.92
C HIS A 309 34.12 19.73 -7.43
N SER A 310 35.16 20.29 -6.91
CA SER A 310 36.55 19.86 -7.23
C SER A 310 36.93 18.64 -6.37
N VAL A 311 37.40 17.60 -7.03
CA VAL A 311 37.86 16.37 -6.37
C VAL A 311 39.33 16.14 -6.71
N VAL A 312 40.12 15.93 -5.69
CA VAL A 312 41.54 15.68 -5.84
C VAL A 312 41.96 14.35 -5.20
N ARG A 313 43.00 13.74 -5.74
CA ARG A 313 43.63 12.57 -5.13
C ARG A 313 44.34 12.98 -3.83
N GLU A 314 44.21 12.17 -2.77
CA GLU A 314 45.07 12.35 -1.59
C GLU A 314 46.52 12.31 -1.99
N PRO A 315 47.35 13.24 -1.45
CA PRO A 315 48.79 13.16 -1.62
C PRO A 315 49.30 11.82 -1.11
N SER A 316 50.17 11.16 -1.86
CA SER A 316 50.88 10.01 -1.34
C SER A 316 51.78 10.46 -0.21
N ALA A 317 52.22 9.53 0.65
CA ALA A 317 53.12 9.83 1.78
C ALA A 317 54.42 10.57 1.35
N ASP A 318 54.75 10.52 0.07
CA ASP A 318 55.90 11.17 -0.53
C ASP A 318 55.62 12.59 -1.08
N MET A 319 54.38 13.07 -1.02
CA MET A 319 54.03 14.44 -1.39
C MET A 319 53.86 15.31 -0.14
N PRO A 320 54.41 16.53 -0.11
CA PRO A 320 54.22 17.42 1.02
C PRO A 320 52.73 17.72 1.20
N PRO A 321 52.24 17.77 2.45
CA PRO A 321 50.84 18.10 2.72
C PRO A 321 50.52 19.45 2.10
N SER A 322 49.51 19.50 1.24
CA SER A 322 49.02 20.77 0.73
C SER A 322 48.40 21.52 1.91
N PRO A 323 48.79 22.77 2.17
CA PRO A 323 48.27 23.58 3.25
C PRO A 323 46.92 24.22 2.86
N LEU A 324 45.99 23.43 2.32
CA LEU A 324 44.65 23.93 2.13
C LEU A 324 43.88 23.74 3.45
N PRO A 325 43.58 24.83 4.17
CA PRO A 325 42.66 24.74 5.28
C PRO A 325 41.32 24.22 4.75
N LEU A 326 40.73 23.30 5.48
CA LEU A 326 39.32 22.90 5.35
C LEU A 326 38.43 24.09 5.75
N ASP A 327 38.50 25.18 4.99
CA ASP A 327 37.63 26.33 5.18
C ASP A 327 36.41 26.10 4.30
N TYR A 328 35.33 25.75 4.96
CA TYR A 328 34.01 25.47 4.37
C TYR A 328 33.38 26.72 3.77
N SER A 329 33.93 27.27 2.73
CA SER A 329 33.18 28.15 1.86
C SER A 329 32.54 27.31 0.75
N ILE A 330 31.26 27.46 0.59
CA ILE A 330 30.35 26.69 -0.30
C ILE A 330 30.82 26.63 -1.78
N GLN A 331 31.83 27.39 -2.15
CA GLN A 331 32.34 27.48 -3.53
C GLN A 331 33.63 26.71 -3.83
N ASN A 332 34.28 26.13 -2.82
CA ASN A 332 35.60 25.49 -3.02
C ASN A 332 35.80 24.21 -2.17
N HIS A 333 34.79 23.34 -2.11
CA HIS A 333 34.98 22.04 -1.46
C HIS A 333 35.99 21.18 -2.26
N VAL A 334 37.12 20.89 -1.69
CA VAL A 334 38.10 19.96 -2.24
C VAL A 334 37.93 18.61 -1.55
N TRP A 335 37.45 17.62 -2.29
CA TRP A 335 37.29 16.27 -1.80
C TRP A 335 38.57 15.47 -2.02
N GLN A 336 39.09 14.86 -0.98
CA GLN A 336 40.28 14.02 -1.05
C GLN A 336 39.90 12.55 -1.08
N ILE A 337 40.40 11.82 -2.06
CA ILE A 337 40.17 10.38 -2.21
C ILE A 337 41.48 9.63 -2.04
N ALA A 338 41.58 8.82 -0.99
CA ALA A 338 42.68 7.91 -0.80
C ALA A 338 42.62 6.76 -1.83
N SER A 339 43.78 6.34 -2.30
CA SER A 339 43.94 5.14 -3.15
C SER A 339 43.28 5.14 -4.53
N LEU A 340 43.08 6.31 -5.18
CA LEU A 340 42.76 6.32 -6.60
C LEU A 340 43.95 5.79 -7.43
N PRO A 341 43.69 4.97 -8.48
CA PRO A 341 44.70 4.61 -9.46
C PRO A 341 45.33 5.86 -10.09
N ALA A 342 46.61 5.77 -10.43
CA ALA A 342 47.36 6.92 -10.96
C ALA A 342 46.75 7.48 -12.26
N GLU A 343 46.09 6.62 -13.03
CA GLU A 343 45.44 6.94 -14.28
C GLU A 343 44.06 7.61 -14.12
N CYS A 344 43.55 7.63 -12.90
CA CYS A 344 42.24 8.21 -12.59
C CYS A 344 42.41 9.72 -12.37
N SER A 345 42.16 10.53 -13.37
CA SER A 345 42.06 11.98 -13.20
C SER A 345 40.66 12.30 -12.67
N VAL A 346 40.58 12.76 -11.44
CA VAL A 346 39.34 13.33 -10.87
C VAL A 346 39.48 14.85 -11.04
N GLY A 347 38.43 15.46 -11.48
CA GLY A 347 38.37 16.90 -11.71
C GLY A 347 37.05 17.44 -11.19
N ASP A 348 36.51 18.48 -11.81
CA ASP A 348 35.23 19.03 -11.45
C ASP A 348 34.12 18.02 -11.76
N ILE A 349 33.33 17.68 -10.76
CA ILE A 349 32.16 16.80 -10.83
C ILE A 349 30.91 17.59 -10.47
N ASN A 350 29.74 17.11 -10.93
CA ASN A 350 28.48 17.69 -10.52
C ASN A 350 27.99 17.11 -9.17
N ALA A 351 26.92 17.66 -8.62
CA ALA A 351 26.37 17.22 -7.33
C ALA A 351 25.87 15.76 -7.35
N ASP A 352 25.34 15.27 -8.49
CA ASP A 352 24.95 13.85 -8.62
C ASP A 352 26.16 12.92 -8.39
N ALA A 353 27.24 13.21 -9.10
CA ALA A 353 28.46 12.42 -8.97
C ALA A 353 29.10 12.54 -7.57
N LEU A 354 28.96 13.70 -6.91
CA LEU A 354 29.40 13.87 -5.53
C LEU A 354 28.56 13.00 -4.58
N PHE A 355 27.25 12.96 -4.74
CA PHE A 355 26.40 12.09 -3.92
C PHE A 355 26.72 10.60 -4.14
N GLU A 356 26.95 10.20 -5.41
CA GLU A 356 27.46 8.84 -5.72
C GLU A 356 28.79 8.54 -5.03
N MET A 357 29.68 9.53 -4.92
CA MET A 357 30.94 9.38 -4.19
C MET A 357 30.73 9.18 -2.68
N LEU A 358 29.79 9.89 -2.06
CA LEU A 358 29.43 9.66 -0.66
C LEU A 358 28.94 8.22 -0.43
N LEU A 359 28.30 7.63 -1.44
CA LEU A 359 27.88 6.23 -1.44
C LEU A 359 28.98 5.23 -1.85
N GLY A 360 30.21 5.70 -2.03
CA GLY A 360 31.36 4.85 -2.34
C GLY A 360 31.57 4.51 -3.81
N PHE A 361 31.04 5.34 -4.73
CA PHE A 361 31.24 5.17 -6.16
C PHE A 361 32.04 6.33 -6.77
N VAL A 362 33.10 6.01 -7.49
CA VAL A 362 33.88 6.98 -8.27
C VAL A 362 33.95 6.50 -9.71
N GLN A 363 33.59 7.36 -10.64
CA GLN A 363 33.73 7.08 -12.06
C GLN A 363 35.03 7.71 -12.56
N CYS A 364 35.98 6.87 -12.93
CA CYS A 364 37.20 7.28 -13.63
C CYS A 364 37.02 7.06 -15.14
N LYS A 365 37.47 8.03 -15.93
CA LYS A 365 37.36 7.94 -17.40
C LYS A 365 38.18 6.72 -17.91
N GLY A 366 37.46 5.72 -18.46
CA GLY A 366 38.06 4.52 -19.06
C GLY A 366 38.22 3.31 -18.14
N MET A 367 37.80 3.37 -16.87
CA MET A 367 37.92 2.24 -15.93
C MET A 367 36.54 1.79 -15.41
N MET A 368 36.40 0.49 -15.14
CA MET A 368 35.22 -0.05 -14.46
C MET A 368 35.21 0.37 -12.99
N ALA A 369 34.00 0.49 -12.41
CA ALA A 369 33.78 0.81 -11.02
C ALA A 369 34.58 -0.12 -10.10
N GLY A 370 35.39 0.46 -9.20
CA GLY A 370 36.12 -0.23 -8.15
C GLY A 370 35.67 0.23 -6.77
N GLN A 371 36.01 -0.54 -5.73
CA GLN A 371 35.84 -0.10 -4.36
C GLN A 371 36.99 0.85 -4.01
N TYR A 372 36.63 2.10 -3.72
CA TYR A 372 37.61 3.12 -3.32
C TYR A 372 37.46 3.43 -1.84
N ARG A 373 38.56 3.77 -1.19
CA ARG A 373 38.57 4.19 0.19
C ARG A 373 38.47 5.70 0.25
N PHE A 374 37.44 6.19 0.94
CA PHE A 374 37.26 7.61 1.20
C PHE A 374 37.91 8.01 2.52
N THR A 375 38.23 9.31 2.65
CA THR A 375 38.61 9.93 3.91
C THR A 375 37.35 10.10 4.80
N ASP A 376 37.55 10.67 6.00
CA ASP A 376 36.51 10.91 7.02
C ASP A 376 35.34 11.80 6.54
N THR A 377 35.42 12.34 5.33
CA THR A 377 34.39 13.17 4.72
C THR A 377 33.30 12.38 3.99
N ALA A 378 33.45 11.07 3.76
CA ALA A 378 32.44 10.22 3.15
C ALA A 378 31.50 9.62 4.20
N LEU A 379 30.34 9.13 3.75
CA LEU A 379 29.48 8.31 4.61
C LEU A 379 30.22 7.04 5.06
N THR A 380 30.26 6.81 6.35
CA THR A 380 30.85 5.63 6.99
C THR A 380 29.75 4.59 7.25
N GLU A 381 30.11 3.40 7.71
CA GLU A 381 29.14 2.38 8.11
C GLU A 381 28.29 2.85 9.30
N ASP A 382 28.85 3.64 10.21
CA ASP A 382 28.12 4.19 11.36
C ASP A 382 27.03 5.14 10.91
N ASP A 383 27.19 5.90 9.83
CA ASP A 383 26.19 6.82 9.30
C ASP A 383 24.91 6.14 8.78
N PHE A 384 24.93 4.82 8.60
CA PHE A 384 23.77 4.00 8.25
C PHE A 384 23.14 3.34 9.48
N ASN A 385 23.76 3.46 10.67
CA ASN A 385 23.31 2.79 11.89
C ASN A 385 23.04 3.75 13.05
N ASP A 386 23.32 5.04 12.91
CA ASP A 386 23.21 6.08 13.92
C ASP A 386 21.76 6.62 14.08
N TRP A 387 20.81 5.71 14.24
CA TRP A 387 19.41 6.03 14.34
C TRP A 387 19.07 7.01 15.46
N ARG A 388 18.32 8.06 15.11
CA ARG A 388 17.83 9.07 16.03
C ARG A 388 16.56 9.74 15.52
N PHE A 389 15.80 10.36 16.43
CA PHE A 389 14.60 11.10 16.07
C PHE A 389 14.91 12.59 15.91
N VAL A 390 14.59 13.12 14.73
CA VAL A 390 14.87 14.51 14.37
C VAL A 390 13.60 15.18 13.82
N GLU A 391 13.31 16.39 14.27
CA GLU A 391 12.24 17.23 13.71
C GLU A 391 12.71 17.86 12.40
N LEU A 392 12.03 17.55 11.30
CA LEU A 392 12.33 18.05 9.96
C LEU A 392 11.57 19.38 9.73
N GLN A 393 12.23 20.51 9.92
CA GLN A 393 11.63 21.83 9.84
C GLN A 393 11.61 22.35 8.39
N PRO A 394 10.48 22.86 7.86
CA PRO A 394 10.33 23.24 6.46
C PRO A 394 10.87 24.65 6.12
N SER A 395 11.48 25.36 7.07
CA SER A 395 11.94 26.74 6.85
C SER A 395 13.20 27.06 7.61
N GLY A 396 14.14 27.73 6.95
CA GLY A 396 15.43 28.14 7.49
C GLY A 396 16.59 27.83 6.55
N ALA A 397 17.82 27.96 7.06
CA ALA A 397 19.00 27.55 6.32
C ALA A 397 19.15 26.04 6.37
N ALA A 398 18.97 25.36 5.25
CA ALA A 398 19.16 23.93 5.14
C ALA A 398 20.64 23.61 4.91
N PRO A 399 21.19 22.56 5.54
CA PRO A 399 22.53 22.10 5.25
C PRO A 399 22.58 21.46 3.85
N GLU A 400 23.75 21.50 3.23
CA GLU A 400 23.98 20.75 2.02
C GLU A 400 24.14 19.24 2.32
N PHE A 401 23.83 18.38 1.37
CA PHE A 401 23.87 16.92 1.54
C PHE A 401 25.27 16.38 1.85
N TYR A 402 26.31 17.14 1.52
CA TYR A 402 27.70 16.84 1.79
C TYR A 402 28.23 17.46 3.08
N ASP A 403 27.48 18.30 3.77
CA ASP A 403 27.84 18.81 5.11
C ASP A 403 27.57 17.73 6.17
N LEU A 404 28.35 16.65 6.09
CA LEU A 404 28.22 15.52 7.00
C LEU A 404 28.44 15.90 8.48
N THR A 405 29.20 16.96 8.74
CA THR A 405 29.42 17.46 10.11
C THR A 405 28.10 17.95 10.73
N THR A 406 27.37 18.79 10.01
CA THR A 406 26.05 19.29 10.46
C THR A 406 25.03 18.16 10.49
N LEU A 407 25.02 17.28 9.47
CA LEU A 407 24.08 16.16 9.39
C LEU A 407 24.29 15.15 10.53
N ARG A 408 25.54 14.82 10.88
CA ARG A 408 25.87 13.95 12.04
C ARG A 408 25.51 14.60 13.39
N ALA A 409 25.65 15.91 13.50
CA ALA A 409 25.34 16.64 14.72
C ALA A 409 23.84 16.85 14.94
N ALA A 410 23.00 16.67 13.92
CA ALA A 410 21.56 16.86 14.02
C ALA A 410 20.93 15.86 14.99
N SER A 411 20.44 16.32 16.14
CA SER A 411 19.90 15.47 17.21
C SER A 411 18.46 15.83 17.62
N SER A 412 18.04 17.09 17.53
CA SER A 412 16.71 17.54 17.91
C SER A 412 15.91 18.00 16.70
N SER A 413 16.51 18.82 15.85
CA SER A 413 15.88 19.35 14.64
C SER A 413 16.90 19.62 13.55
N ILE A 414 16.44 19.61 12.31
CA ILE A 414 17.20 20.03 11.13
C ILE A 414 16.24 20.73 10.19
N THR A 415 16.72 21.76 9.52
CA THR A 415 15.95 22.45 8.49
C THR A 415 16.11 21.76 7.15
N LEU A 416 15.02 21.58 6.44
CA LEU A 416 14.94 21.10 5.08
C LEU A 416 14.21 22.13 4.21
N ARG A 417 14.57 22.22 2.93
CA ARG A 417 13.94 23.14 1.97
C ARG A 417 12.58 22.65 1.50
N GLN A 418 12.40 21.31 1.44
CA GLN A 418 11.13 20.67 1.10
C GLN A 418 10.39 20.26 2.38
N PRO A 419 9.06 20.44 2.44
CA PRO A 419 8.28 19.96 3.57
C PRO A 419 8.32 18.43 3.61
N ARG A 420 8.72 17.87 4.75
CA ARG A 420 8.64 16.43 5.05
C ARG A 420 7.65 16.22 6.18
N GLN A 421 6.57 15.50 5.91
CA GLN A 421 5.47 15.37 6.85
C GLN A 421 4.68 14.09 6.59
N GLY A 422 4.41 13.32 7.64
CA GLY A 422 3.67 12.08 7.54
C GLY A 422 4.32 11.02 6.63
N PHE A 423 3.66 9.89 6.49
CA PHE A 423 4.14 8.77 5.68
C PHE A 423 4.24 9.10 4.18
N PHE A 424 3.36 9.98 3.69
CA PHE A 424 3.16 10.23 2.25
C PHE A 424 4.21 11.14 1.61
N THR A 425 5.11 11.75 2.42
CA THR A 425 6.24 12.52 1.91
C THR A 425 7.57 11.79 2.02
N THR A 426 7.55 10.53 2.45
CA THR A 426 8.76 9.71 2.49
C THR A 426 9.24 9.39 1.07
N PRO A 427 10.56 9.30 0.86
CA PRO A 427 11.09 8.91 -0.45
C PRO A 427 10.54 7.57 -0.95
N VAL A 428 10.29 6.64 -0.02
CA VAL A 428 9.76 5.31 -0.34
C VAL A 428 8.32 5.39 -0.85
N PHE A 429 7.45 6.12 -0.16
CA PHE A 429 6.07 6.29 -0.59
C PHE A 429 5.99 6.99 -1.94
N LEU A 430 6.71 8.11 -2.09
CA LEU A 430 6.73 8.86 -3.35
C LEU A 430 7.24 8.01 -4.51
N ALA A 431 8.22 7.13 -4.26
CA ALA A 431 8.75 6.24 -5.27
C ALA A 431 7.82 5.08 -5.62
N ASN A 432 7.10 4.50 -4.66
CA ASN A 432 6.08 3.49 -4.93
C ASN A 432 4.95 4.06 -5.81
N TRP A 433 4.68 5.35 -5.69
CA TRP A 433 3.61 6.06 -6.38
C TRP A 433 4.17 7.15 -7.29
N GLU A 434 5.19 6.76 -8.07
CA GLU A 434 5.87 7.64 -9.03
C GLU A 434 4.87 8.34 -9.94
N THR A 435 5.10 9.63 -10.12
CA THR A 435 4.30 10.51 -10.95
C THR A 435 5.07 10.94 -12.21
N ASN A 436 4.35 11.31 -13.25
CA ASN A 436 4.87 11.77 -14.54
C ASN A 436 3.97 12.87 -15.12
N GLU A 437 4.23 13.28 -16.35
CA GLU A 437 3.44 14.31 -17.04
C GLU A 437 1.97 13.91 -17.24
N ASP A 438 1.67 12.60 -17.36
CA ASP A 438 0.31 12.12 -17.60
C ASP A 438 -0.52 12.11 -16.32
N ASN A 439 0.04 11.59 -15.22
CA ASN A 439 -0.72 11.41 -13.97
C ASN A 439 -0.56 12.58 -12.96
N GLN A 440 0.50 13.37 -13.06
CA GLN A 440 0.70 14.66 -12.38
C GLN A 440 0.31 14.65 -10.88
N PHE A 441 0.83 13.72 -10.08
CA PHE A 441 0.51 13.50 -8.65
C PHE A 441 -0.90 12.98 -8.33
N ARG A 442 -1.77 12.73 -9.31
CA ARG A 442 -3.10 12.16 -9.03
C ARG A 442 -3.01 10.78 -8.36
N VAL A 443 -2.09 9.93 -8.85
CA VAL A 443 -1.84 8.60 -8.27
C VAL A 443 -1.31 8.73 -6.84
N THR A 444 -0.33 9.62 -6.61
CA THR A 444 0.22 9.87 -5.28
C THR A 444 -0.86 10.36 -4.30
N THR A 445 -1.71 11.31 -4.75
CA THR A 445 -2.82 11.85 -3.96
C THR A 445 -3.85 10.78 -3.63
N SER A 446 -4.34 10.05 -4.65
CA SER A 446 -5.31 8.96 -4.47
C SER A 446 -4.78 7.91 -3.48
N GLN A 447 -3.52 7.50 -3.66
CA GLN A 447 -2.93 6.51 -2.76
C GLN A 447 -2.72 7.03 -1.35
N THR A 448 -2.47 8.32 -1.17
CA THR A 448 -2.40 8.94 0.16
C THR A 448 -3.76 8.85 0.89
N LEU A 449 -4.87 9.07 0.18
CA LEU A 449 -6.21 8.88 0.73
C LEU A 449 -6.47 7.40 1.10
N ILE A 450 -6.11 6.47 0.23
CA ILE A 450 -6.27 5.03 0.48
C ILE A 450 -5.48 4.60 1.72
N VAL A 451 -4.23 4.99 1.81
CA VAL A 451 -3.37 4.61 2.95
C VAL A 451 -3.81 5.33 4.22
N GLY A 452 -4.11 6.62 4.14
CA GLY A 452 -4.51 7.43 5.30
C GLY A 452 -5.90 7.08 5.84
N LEU A 453 -6.87 6.86 4.94
CA LEU A 453 -8.28 6.74 5.30
C LEU A 453 -8.89 5.35 5.05
N GLY A 454 -8.16 4.43 4.43
CA GLY A 454 -8.69 3.10 4.09
C GLY A 454 -9.79 3.10 3.04
N LYS A 455 -9.93 4.16 2.26
CA LYS A 455 -11.02 4.34 1.31
C LYS A 455 -10.50 4.53 -0.11
N LEU A 456 -11.05 3.76 -1.03
CA LEU A 456 -10.83 3.97 -2.45
C LEU A 456 -11.52 5.26 -2.89
N PHE A 457 -10.93 5.91 -3.87
CA PHE A 457 -11.55 7.08 -4.48
C PHE A 457 -12.68 6.63 -5.42
N SER A 458 -13.90 7.07 -5.13
CA SER A 458 -15.07 6.79 -5.95
C SER A 458 -15.65 8.08 -6.52
N PRO A 459 -16.06 8.11 -7.80
CA PRO A 459 -16.80 9.24 -8.35
C PRO A 459 -18.12 9.54 -7.62
N ALA A 460 -18.69 8.54 -6.92
CA ALA A 460 -19.90 8.69 -6.13
C ALA A 460 -19.67 9.47 -4.81
N ASP A 461 -18.42 9.56 -4.34
CA ASP A 461 -18.07 10.37 -3.17
C ASP A 461 -18.05 11.88 -3.46
N ALA A 462 -18.39 12.24 -4.69
CA ALA A 462 -18.45 13.58 -5.21
C ALA A 462 -19.61 14.38 -4.60
N THR A 463 -19.39 15.01 -3.45
CA THR A 463 -20.37 15.91 -2.88
C THR A 463 -20.35 17.25 -3.58
N GLU A 464 -19.50 18.12 -3.51
CA GLU A 464 -19.44 19.33 -4.33
C GLU A 464 -17.98 19.68 -4.67
N PRO A 465 -17.67 20.06 -5.91
CA PRO A 465 -16.33 20.53 -6.25
C PRO A 465 -16.09 21.87 -5.54
N VAL A 466 -15.05 21.89 -4.71
CA VAL A 466 -14.70 23.09 -3.94
C VAL A 466 -14.16 24.18 -4.85
N ARG A 467 -13.44 23.81 -5.90
CA ARG A 467 -12.85 24.73 -6.88
C ARG A 467 -12.74 24.06 -8.24
N LEU A 468 -12.97 24.83 -9.29
CA LEU A 468 -12.81 24.37 -10.68
C LEU A 468 -11.51 24.86 -11.32
N ASP A 469 -10.83 25.81 -10.69
CA ASP A 469 -9.51 26.28 -11.14
C ASP A 469 -8.46 25.20 -10.84
N GLY A 470 -7.70 24.82 -11.85
CA GLY A 470 -6.69 23.75 -11.76
C GLY A 470 -7.10 22.43 -12.38
N LEU A 471 -8.36 22.28 -12.84
CA LEU A 471 -8.77 21.13 -13.63
C LEU A 471 -8.08 21.16 -15.01
N ALA A 472 -7.55 20.00 -15.42
CA ALA A 472 -7.11 19.83 -16.80
C ALA A 472 -8.31 20.02 -17.76
N ALA A 473 -8.14 20.84 -18.79
CA ALA A 473 -9.25 21.26 -19.66
C ALA A 473 -10.02 20.09 -20.29
N GLU A 474 -9.33 19.02 -20.64
CA GLU A 474 -9.89 17.79 -21.19
C GLU A 474 -10.76 16.99 -20.21
N HIS A 475 -10.56 17.17 -18.90
CA HIS A 475 -11.27 16.47 -17.84
C HIS A 475 -12.26 17.36 -17.08
N ALA A 476 -12.34 18.65 -17.45
CA ALA A 476 -13.17 19.65 -16.78
C ALA A 476 -14.64 19.65 -17.22
N THR A 477 -15.03 18.79 -18.16
CA THR A 477 -16.41 18.76 -18.69
C THR A 477 -17.33 17.98 -17.74
N PRO A 478 -18.28 18.65 -17.06
CA PRO A 478 -19.26 17.97 -16.21
C PRO A 478 -20.05 16.90 -16.99
N GLY A 479 -20.33 15.79 -16.32
CA GLY A 479 -21.07 14.66 -16.90
C GLY A 479 -20.23 13.67 -17.69
N THR A 480 -18.91 13.87 -17.79
CA THR A 480 -17.98 12.85 -18.30
C THR A 480 -17.52 11.92 -17.19
N THR A 481 -17.15 10.69 -17.53
CA THR A 481 -16.60 9.72 -16.58
C THR A 481 -15.35 10.25 -15.88
N CYS A 482 -14.50 10.97 -16.59
CA CYS A 482 -13.26 11.53 -16.07
C CYS A 482 -13.50 12.63 -15.02
N TYR A 483 -14.55 13.46 -15.24
CA TYR A 483 -14.85 14.58 -14.35
C TYR A 483 -15.14 14.13 -12.92
N GLY A 484 -15.84 13.00 -12.74
CA GLY A 484 -16.18 12.47 -11.42
C GLY A 484 -14.98 12.36 -10.46
N CYS A 485 -13.84 11.87 -10.94
CA CYS A 485 -12.60 11.77 -10.14
C CYS A 485 -11.77 13.06 -10.19
N HIS A 486 -11.59 13.66 -11.37
CA HIS A 486 -10.68 14.78 -11.57
C HIS A 486 -11.09 16.04 -10.82
N GLN A 487 -12.39 16.31 -10.66
CA GLN A 487 -12.89 17.46 -9.90
C GLN A 487 -12.38 17.50 -8.44
N PHE A 488 -11.96 16.36 -7.87
CA PHE A 488 -11.40 16.27 -6.53
C PHE A 488 -9.89 16.08 -6.55
N LEU A 489 -9.40 15.14 -7.36
CA LEU A 489 -7.97 14.81 -7.40
C LEU A 489 -7.12 15.96 -7.94
N ASP A 490 -7.63 16.72 -8.93
CA ASP A 490 -6.87 17.80 -9.53
C ASP A 490 -6.60 18.96 -8.56
N PRO A 491 -7.57 19.46 -7.80
CA PRO A 491 -7.28 20.43 -6.75
C PRO A 491 -6.40 19.90 -5.62
N MET A 492 -6.57 18.61 -5.21
CA MET A 492 -5.77 18.02 -4.14
C MET A 492 -4.33 17.70 -4.56
N ARG A 493 -4.07 17.30 -5.80
CA ARG A 493 -2.70 17.01 -6.29
C ARG A 493 -1.76 18.22 -6.17
N GLU A 494 -2.31 19.42 -6.17
CA GLU A 494 -1.55 20.66 -6.10
C GLU A 494 -0.77 20.80 -4.77
N TYR A 495 -1.22 20.15 -3.68
CA TYR A 495 -0.44 20.04 -2.45
C TYR A 495 0.94 19.42 -2.67
N PHE A 496 1.03 18.44 -3.57
CA PHE A 496 2.30 17.82 -3.94
C PHE A 496 3.05 18.66 -4.99
N ALA A 497 2.35 19.15 -6.01
CA ALA A 497 2.94 19.89 -7.13
C ALA A 497 3.61 21.20 -6.71
N GLN A 498 3.21 21.79 -5.59
CA GLN A 498 3.88 22.95 -5.00
C GLN A 498 5.24 22.60 -4.38
N SER A 499 5.44 21.34 -3.95
CA SER A 499 6.57 20.95 -3.11
C SER A 499 7.52 19.97 -3.78
N TYR A 500 7.04 19.20 -4.78
CA TYR A 500 7.79 18.09 -5.37
C TYR A 500 7.75 18.14 -6.90
N ALA A 501 8.86 17.81 -7.53
CA ALA A 501 8.93 17.41 -8.92
C ALA A 501 8.59 15.92 -9.08
N PHE A 502 8.40 15.45 -10.31
CA PHE A 502 8.11 14.03 -10.58
C PHE A 502 9.22 13.08 -10.14
N SER A 503 10.43 13.58 -9.97
CA SER A 503 11.60 12.88 -9.45
C SER A 503 11.78 12.99 -7.92
N PHE A 504 10.76 13.44 -7.18
CA PHE A 504 10.73 13.72 -5.72
C PHE A 504 11.64 14.85 -5.26
N GLN A 505 12.40 15.43 -6.15
CA GLN A 505 13.24 16.58 -5.91
C GLN A 505 12.41 17.86 -5.81
N ARG A 506 13.06 18.94 -5.42
CA ARG A 506 12.43 20.25 -5.46
C ARG A 506 12.06 20.61 -6.90
N PRO A 507 10.83 21.13 -7.15
CA PRO A 507 10.44 21.52 -8.50
C PRO A 507 11.22 22.75 -8.98
N GLU A 508 11.55 22.80 -10.28
CA GLU A 508 12.13 23.99 -10.91
C GLU A 508 11.16 25.17 -10.86
N GLN A 509 9.88 24.86 -11.03
CA GLN A 509 8.78 25.82 -10.96
C GLN A 509 7.66 25.17 -10.13
N PRO A 510 7.51 25.57 -8.87
CA PRO A 510 6.39 25.14 -8.04
C PRO A 510 5.06 25.53 -8.67
N SER A 511 4.04 24.70 -8.52
CA SER A 511 2.68 25.06 -8.93
C SER A 511 2.23 26.33 -8.22
N SER A 512 1.60 27.24 -8.95
CA SER A 512 0.97 28.46 -8.40
C SER A 512 -0.51 28.29 -8.11
N VAL A 513 -1.09 27.11 -8.40
CA VAL A 513 -2.49 26.81 -8.12
C VAL A 513 -2.65 26.59 -6.63
N THR A 514 -3.65 27.24 -6.04
CA THR A 514 -3.98 27.02 -4.62
C THR A 514 -4.70 25.69 -4.50
N PRO A 515 -4.16 24.72 -3.73
CA PRO A 515 -4.82 23.44 -3.53
C PRO A 515 -6.05 23.57 -2.63
N SER A 516 -6.92 22.58 -2.70
CA SER A 516 -8.05 22.44 -1.78
C SER A 516 -8.32 20.97 -1.50
N PHE A 517 -8.72 20.66 -0.26
CA PHE A 517 -9.09 19.30 0.15
C PHE A 517 -10.60 19.15 0.16
N ALA A 518 -11.09 18.16 -0.59
CA ALA A 518 -12.48 17.73 -0.50
C ALA A 518 -12.55 16.22 -0.77
N PHE A 519 -13.05 15.47 0.20
CA PHE A 519 -13.21 14.02 0.07
C PHE A 519 -14.32 13.52 0.99
N GLN A 520 -15.23 12.71 0.47
CA GLN A 520 -16.35 12.11 1.21
C GLN A 520 -17.13 13.12 2.09
N GLY A 521 -17.45 14.28 1.54
CA GLY A 521 -18.18 15.33 2.25
C GLY A 521 -17.38 16.14 3.27
N TYR A 522 -16.12 15.78 3.52
CA TYR A 522 -15.23 16.56 4.36
C TYR A 522 -14.42 17.55 3.52
N VAL A 523 -14.47 18.81 3.89
CA VAL A 523 -13.77 19.93 3.21
C VAL A 523 -12.86 20.59 4.20
N HIS A 524 -11.64 20.91 3.78
CA HIS A 524 -10.67 21.63 4.59
C HIS A 524 -10.00 22.73 3.76
N ASP A 525 -9.99 23.94 4.27
CA ASP A 525 -9.33 25.07 3.66
C ASP A 525 -7.87 25.14 4.12
N GLY A 526 -6.98 25.44 3.19
CA GLY A 526 -5.55 25.62 3.44
C GLY A 526 -4.74 25.23 2.23
N GLY A 527 -3.61 25.89 2.02
CA GLY A 527 -2.84 25.82 0.79
C GLY A 527 -1.51 25.11 0.91
N THR A 528 -1.20 24.53 2.05
CA THR A 528 0.09 23.87 2.31
C THR A 528 -0.05 22.36 2.47
N LEU A 529 1.03 21.64 2.28
CA LEU A 529 1.08 20.20 2.54
C LEU A 529 0.75 19.87 4.03
N GLY A 530 1.04 20.82 4.94
CA GLY A 530 0.64 20.72 6.35
C GLY A 530 -0.88 20.76 6.54
N ASP A 531 -1.59 21.56 5.75
CA ASP A 531 -3.06 21.63 5.77
C ASP A 531 -3.66 20.33 5.21
N PHE A 532 -3.05 19.76 4.16
CA PHE A 532 -3.44 18.44 3.65
C PHE A 532 -3.29 17.33 4.71
N ALA A 533 -2.17 17.33 5.43
CA ALA A 533 -1.94 16.41 6.54
C ALA A 533 -2.96 16.59 7.68
N ALA A 534 -3.28 17.84 8.03
CA ALA A 534 -4.28 18.18 9.04
C ALA A 534 -5.68 17.71 8.60
N ALA A 535 -6.01 17.87 7.31
CA ALA A 535 -7.27 17.39 6.75
C ALA A 535 -7.39 15.86 6.86
N LEU A 536 -6.33 15.13 6.56
CA LEU A 536 -6.31 13.66 6.71
C LEU A 536 -6.48 13.22 8.17
N ALA A 537 -5.76 13.88 9.10
CA ALA A 537 -5.83 13.55 10.52
C ALA A 537 -7.22 13.81 11.11
N ALA A 538 -7.89 14.88 10.68
CA ALA A 538 -9.20 15.28 11.16
C ALA A 538 -10.37 14.63 10.40
N HIS A 539 -10.08 13.90 9.32
CA HIS A 539 -11.11 13.28 8.48
C HIS A 539 -11.93 12.25 9.27
N PRO A 540 -13.27 12.27 9.21
CA PRO A 540 -14.12 11.31 9.94
C PRO A 540 -13.81 9.84 9.62
N GLY A 541 -13.36 9.56 8.40
CA GLY A 541 -12.97 8.24 7.93
C GLY A 541 -11.65 7.70 8.49
N PHE A 542 -10.84 8.50 9.22
CA PHE A 542 -9.55 8.04 9.73
C PHE A 542 -9.71 6.88 10.72
N ALA A 543 -10.61 7.01 11.68
CA ALA A 543 -10.84 5.96 12.69
C ALA A 543 -11.36 4.67 12.07
N SER A 544 -12.40 4.75 11.23
CA SER A 544 -12.97 3.56 10.57
C SER A 544 -11.98 2.90 9.63
N GLY A 545 -11.23 3.69 8.85
CA GLY A 545 -10.22 3.17 7.93
C GLY A 545 -9.11 2.38 8.63
N TRP A 546 -8.59 2.87 9.76
CA TRP A 546 -7.56 2.15 10.51
C TRP A 546 -8.14 0.97 11.29
N THR A 547 -9.37 1.06 11.81
CA THR A 547 -10.08 -0.10 12.37
C THR A 547 -10.23 -1.19 11.31
N GLN A 548 -10.61 -0.84 10.09
CA GLN A 548 -10.76 -1.80 8.98
C GLN A 548 -9.42 -2.46 8.59
N LYS A 549 -8.32 -1.68 8.53
CA LYS A 549 -6.98 -2.25 8.27
C LYS A 549 -6.58 -3.28 9.34
N LEU A 550 -6.92 -3.04 10.59
CA LEU A 550 -6.67 -3.99 11.68
C LEU A 550 -7.62 -5.20 11.65
N CYS A 551 -8.86 -5.04 11.14
CA CYS A 551 -9.72 -6.19 10.84
C CYS A 551 -9.06 -7.12 9.80
N TYR A 552 -8.55 -6.57 8.71
CA TYR A 552 -7.78 -7.35 7.72
C TYR A 552 -6.56 -8.03 8.35
N TRP A 553 -5.85 -7.33 9.23
CA TRP A 553 -4.70 -7.92 9.92
C TRP A 553 -5.09 -9.08 10.82
N ALA A 554 -6.23 -8.97 11.53
CA ALA A 554 -6.69 -9.96 12.48
C ALA A 554 -7.40 -11.16 11.82
N ASN A 555 -8.19 -10.91 10.77
CA ASN A 555 -9.11 -11.90 10.21
C ASN A 555 -8.74 -12.32 8.77
N ALA A 556 -7.80 -11.63 8.11
CA ALA A 556 -7.49 -11.72 6.68
C ALA A 556 -8.66 -11.34 5.75
N GLU A 557 -9.71 -10.72 6.31
CA GLU A 557 -10.91 -10.24 5.62
C GLU A 557 -11.42 -8.95 6.28
N PRO A 558 -12.25 -8.14 5.61
CA PRO A 558 -12.81 -6.93 6.18
C PRO A 558 -13.83 -7.25 7.27
N CYS A 559 -13.98 -6.33 8.24
CA CYS A 559 -15.18 -6.29 9.06
C CYS A 559 -16.32 -5.61 8.28
N VAL A 560 -17.56 -5.94 8.60
CA VAL A 560 -18.74 -5.26 8.06
C VAL A 560 -18.82 -3.86 8.68
N GLU A 561 -18.71 -2.81 7.85
CA GLU A 561 -18.63 -1.43 8.35
C GLU A 561 -19.93 -0.95 9.02
N SER A 562 -21.10 -1.54 8.68
CA SER A 562 -22.38 -1.27 9.34
C SER A 562 -22.56 -2.01 10.67
N ASP A 563 -21.70 -3.00 10.97
CA ASP A 563 -21.77 -3.76 12.20
C ASP A 563 -21.71 -2.82 13.42
N PRO A 564 -22.71 -2.84 14.32
CA PRO A 564 -22.72 -1.99 15.51
C PRO A 564 -21.46 -2.12 16.35
N GLU A 565 -20.84 -3.31 16.40
CA GLU A 565 -19.61 -3.54 17.13
C GLU A 565 -18.40 -2.89 16.43
N PHE A 566 -18.35 -2.91 15.09
CA PHE A 566 -17.33 -2.18 14.34
C PHE A 566 -17.43 -0.67 14.60
N LEU A 567 -18.63 -0.12 14.54
CA LEU A 567 -18.88 1.30 14.82
C LEU A 567 -18.48 1.67 16.24
N ARG A 568 -18.78 0.79 17.23
CA ARG A 568 -18.35 0.96 18.63
C ARG A 568 -16.84 1.00 18.78
N VAL A 569 -16.13 0.06 18.14
CA VAL A 569 -14.65 -0.02 18.20
C VAL A 569 -14.02 1.20 17.54
N ALA A 570 -14.50 1.60 16.35
CA ALA A 570 -14.02 2.80 15.67
C ALA A 570 -14.31 4.07 16.47
N GLN A 571 -15.44 4.15 17.18
CA GLN A 571 -15.75 5.26 18.09
C GLN A 571 -14.81 5.26 19.30
N ALA A 572 -14.56 4.11 19.92
CA ALA A 572 -13.63 3.99 21.03
C ALA A 572 -12.22 4.47 20.66
N PHE A 573 -11.78 4.26 19.42
CA PHE A 573 -10.49 4.77 18.92
C PHE A 573 -10.46 6.31 18.94
N ARG A 574 -11.53 6.96 18.52
CA ARG A 574 -11.67 8.43 18.61
C ARG A 574 -11.68 8.90 20.07
N ASP A 575 -12.44 8.24 20.93
CA ASP A 575 -12.61 8.60 22.34
C ASP A 575 -11.32 8.46 23.15
N HIS A 576 -10.41 7.58 22.71
CA HIS A 576 -9.07 7.42 23.29
C HIS A 576 -8.00 8.25 22.55
N ASP A 577 -8.38 9.36 21.92
CA ASP A 577 -7.45 10.27 21.22
C ASP A 577 -6.55 9.54 20.20
N PHE A 578 -7.13 8.60 19.47
CA PHE A 578 -6.43 7.78 18.48
C PHE A 578 -5.24 6.97 19.06
N ASP A 579 -5.30 6.51 20.30
CA ASP A 579 -4.33 5.57 20.85
C ASP A 579 -4.48 4.20 20.16
N LEU A 580 -3.46 3.80 19.35
CA LEU A 580 -3.50 2.55 18.61
C LEU A 580 -3.46 1.32 19.53
N LYS A 581 -2.78 1.37 20.69
CA LYS A 581 -2.81 0.27 21.66
C LYS A 581 -4.20 0.11 22.25
N ALA A 582 -4.89 1.21 22.54
CA ALA A 582 -6.27 1.16 22.99
C ALA A 582 -7.20 0.56 21.92
N LEU A 583 -7.05 0.97 20.65
CA LEU A 583 -7.79 0.37 19.53
C LEU A 583 -7.53 -1.15 19.43
N LEU A 584 -6.29 -1.58 19.55
CA LEU A 584 -5.94 -3.00 19.53
C LEU A 584 -6.60 -3.77 20.68
N VAL A 585 -6.63 -3.21 21.89
CA VAL A 585 -7.34 -3.84 23.01
C VAL A 585 -8.83 -3.96 22.72
N GLU A 586 -9.47 -2.88 22.19
CA GLU A 586 -10.91 -2.88 21.88
C GLU A 586 -11.24 -3.89 20.77
N LEU A 587 -10.49 -3.87 19.68
CA LEU A 587 -10.74 -4.73 18.52
C LEU A 587 -10.44 -6.20 18.79
N MET A 588 -9.26 -6.51 19.34
CA MET A 588 -8.83 -7.91 19.54
C MET A 588 -9.66 -8.62 20.62
N SER A 589 -10.24 -7.87 21.58
CA SER A 589 -11.15 -8.45 22.57
C SER A 589 -12.61 -8.47 22.12
N SER A 590 -12.94 -7.88 20.98
CA SER A 590 -14.31 -7.80 20.49
C SER A 590 -14.74 -9.08 19.74
N PRO A 591 -16.05 -9.33 19.62
CA PRO A 591 -16.59 -10.41 18.80
C PRO A 591 -16.20 -10.33 17.32
N LEU A 592 -15.84 -9.19 16.80
CA LEU A 592 -15.33 -9.02 15.43
C LEU A 592 -14.10 -9.89 15.17
N VAL A 593 -13.27 -10.14 16.19
CA VAL A 593 -12.03 -10.92 16.08
C VAL A 593 -12.14 -12.26 16.81
N THR A 594 -12.77 -12.27 17.98
CA THR A 594 -12.91 -13.50 18.80
C THR A 594 -13.99 -14.44 18.27
N GLN A 595 -15.02 -13.90 17.60
CA GLN A 595 -16.20 -14.66 17.19
C GLN A 595 -16.82 -15.44 18.40
N ALA A 596 -16.70 -14.90 19.60
CA ALA A 596 -17.27 -15.49 20.81
C ALA A 596 -18.79 -15.21 20.95
N SER A 597 -19.33 -14.27 20.18
CA SER A 597 -20.75 -14.00 20.05
C SER A 597 -21.07 -13.54 18.63
N ALA A 598 -22.34 -13.66 18.24
CA ALA A 598 -22.82 -13.25 16.93
C ALA A 598 -22.64 -11.73 16.71
N THR A 599 -22.18 -11.37 15.53
CA THR A 599 -22.13 -9.99 14.98
C THR A 599 -22.40 -10.07 13.48
N GLU A 600 -22.76 -8.96 12.82
CA GLU A 600 -22.93 -8.94 11.37
C GLU A 600 -21.65 -9.45 10.66
N THR A 601 -20.48 -9.08 11.16
CA THR A 601 -19.18 -9.53 10.66
C THR A 601 -19.01 -11.04 10.82
N ALA A 602 -19.28 -11.58 12.01
CA ALA A 602 -19.10 -13.01 12.27
C ALA A 602 -20.09 -13.89 11.49
N GLU A 603 -21.29 -13.40 11.24
CA GLU A 603 -22.31 -14.10 10.46
C GLU A 603 -22.08 -14.01 8.94
N SER A 604 -21.44 -12.95 8.47
CA SER A 604 -21.10 -12.76 7.05
C SER A 604 -19.77 -13.42 6.65
N SER A 605 -18.92 -13.75 7.64
CA SER A 605 -17.64 -14.40 7.40
C SER A 605 -17.83 -15.76 6.75
N ALA A 606 -17.47 -15.90 5.48
CA ALA A 606 -17.33 -17.20 4.85
C ALA A 606 -16.15 -17.93 5.51
N PRO A 607 -16.11 -19.28 5.52
CA PRO A 607 -14.96 -20.03 5.99
C PRO A 607 -13.76 -19.78 5.06
N PHE A 608 -13.13 -18.63 5.21
CA PHE A 608 -11.99 -18.21 4.41
C PHE A 608 -10.70 -18.74 5.04
N VAL A 609 -9.94 -19.52 4.29
CA VAL A 609 -8.63 -20.02 4.71
C VAL A 609 -7.55 -19.16 4.06
N SER A 610 -7.00 -18.21 4.80
CA SER A 610 -5.85 -17.46 4.35
C SER A 610 -4.55 -18.22 4.61
N ILE A 611 -3.53 -17.92 3.82
CA ILE A 611 -2.21 -18.49 4.02
C ILE A 611 -1.39 -17.67 5.02
N THR A 612 -0.56 -18.35 5.79
CA THR A 612 0.45 -17.70 6.62
C THR A 612 1.54 -17.12 5.73
N ARG A 613 1.72 -15.81 5.80
CA ARG A 613 2.74 -15.08 5.05
C ARG A 613 4.15 -15.33 5.61
N ARG A 614 5.17 -15.09 4.79
CA ARG A 614 6.57 -15.39 5.11
C ARG A 614 7.01 -14.80 6.43
N GLN A 615 6.85 -13.50 6.65
CA GLN A 615 7.28 -12.81 7.86
C GLN A 615 6.60 -13.41 9.10
N HIS A 616 5.28 -13.56 9.04
CA HIS A 616 4.52 -14.18 10.14
C HIS A 616 4.95 -15.63 10.39
N LEU A 617 5.12 -16.43 9.34
CA LEU A 617 5.58 -17.82 9.45
C LEU A 617 6.98 -17.89 10.08
N CYS A 618 7.91 -17.04 9.64
CA CYS A 618 9.27 -17.01 10.17
C CYS A 618 9.28 -16.66 11.65
N GLN A 619 8.57 -15.63 12.05
CA GLN A 619 8.47 -15.21 13.45
C GLN A 619 7.78 -16.29 14.32
N LEU A 620 6.73 -16.92 13.80
CA LEU A 620 6.06 -18.03 14.47
C LEU A 620 7.01 -19.21 14.71
N LEU A 621 7.80 -19.56 13.71
CA LEU A 621 8.80 -20.64 13.82
C LEU A 621 9.90 -20.25 14.80
N ASP A 622 10.42 -19.01 14.73
CA ASP A 622 11.44 -18.53 15.68
C ASP A 622 10.92 -18.58 17.14
N ALA A 623 9.71 -18.10 17.38
CA ALA A 623 9.11 -18.11 18.71
C ALA A 623 8.88 -19.53 19.23
N ARG A 624 8.42 -20.44 18.39
CA ARG A 624 8.13 -21.85 18.80
C ARG A 624 9.39 -22.69 18.95
N LEU A 625 10.41 -22.44 18.13
CA LEU A 625 11.66 -23.20 18.14
C LEU A 625 12.71 -22.59 19.07
N GLY A 626 12.47 -21.38 19.60
CA GLY A 626 13.44 -20.65 20.40
C GLY A 626 14.69 -20.23 19.61
N THR A 627 14.50 -19.94 18.33
CA THR A 627 15.55 -19.47 17.41
C THR A 627 15.29 -18.02 17.00
N THR A 628 16.24 -17.37 16.35
CA THR A 628 16.13 -15.97 15.96
C THR A 628 16.28 -15.73 14.46
N ASP A 629 16.48 -16.79 13.66
CA ASP A 629 16.83 -16.62 12.25
C ASP A 629 16.46 -17.83 11.38
N THR A 630 15.31 -18.42 11.68
CA THR A 630 14.85 -19.67 11.05
C THR A 630 14.75 -19.54 9.54
N CYS A 631 14.19 -18.43 9.04
CA CYS A 631 14.00 -18.23 7.61
C CYS A 631 15.29 -17.87 6.86
N SER A 632 16.23 -17.21 7.49
CA SER A 632 17.54 -16.94 6.92
C SER A 632 18.33 -18.24 6.73
N VAL A 633 18.28 -19.12 7.74
CA VAL A 633 18.87 -20.46 7.70
C VAL A 633 18.33 -21.31 6.54
N ALA A 634 17.07 -21.12 6.16
CA ALA A 634 16.40 -21.83 5.08
C ALA A 634 15.93 -20.91 3.95
N SER A 635 16.65 -19.80 3.68
CA SER A 635 16.24 -18.70 2.81
C SER A 635 15.77 -19.12 1.42
N SER A 636 16.40 -20.13 0.81
CA SER A 636 16.00 -20.64 -0.50
C SER A 636 14.58 -21.22 -0.55
N PHE A 637 14.08 -21.73 0.57
CA PHE A 637 12.72 -22.27 0.70
C PHE A 637 11.76 -21.26 1.33
N ALA A 638 12.22 -20.47 2.29
CA ALA A 638 11.45 -19.36 2.86
C ALA A 638 11.01 -18.37 1.76
N ASN A 639 11.88 -18.11 0.78
CA ASN A 639 11.58 -17.21 -0.34
C ASN A 639 10.49 -17.75 -1.30
N LEU A 640 10.10 -19.01 -1.19
CA LEU A 640 8.98 -19.57 -1.93
C LEU A 640 7.63 -19.30 -1.25
N VAL A 641 7.64 -18.94 0.05
CA VAL A 641 6.43 -18.51 0.75
C VAL A 641 6.17 -17.04 0.42
N PRO A 642 4.95 -16.66 0.05
CA PRO A 642 4.61 -15.27 -0.28
C PRO A 642 4.99 -14.31 0.86
N ALA A 643 5.68 -13.22 0.52
CA ALA A 643 5.98 -12.15 1.46
C ALA A 643 4.71 -11.33 1.79
N ASP A 644 4.75 -10.59 2.90
CA ASP A 644 3.77 -9.57 3.16
C ASP A 644 4.05 -8.39 2.24
N ASP A 645 3.14 -8.13 1.32
CA ASP A 645 3.17 -7.04 0.37
C ASP A 645 1.78 -6.42 0.28
N PHE A 646 1.73 -5.14 -0.09
CA PHE A 646 0.47 -4.47 -0.38
C PHE A 646 0.11 -4.61 -1.87
N SER A 647 -1.19 -4.61 -2.14
CA SER A 647 -1.69 -4.55 -3.51
C SER A 647 -1.77 -3.08 -3.95
N ARG A 648 -1.22 -2.77 -5.13
CA ARG A 648 -1.26 -1.39 -5.64
C ARG A 648 -2.70 -0.98 -5.93
N GLY A 649 -3.11 0.16 -5.38
CA GLY A 649 -4.44 0.72 -5.56
C GLY A 649 -5.53 0.08 -4.68
N ALA A 650 -5.23 -0.92 -3.86
CA ALA A 650 -6.18 -1.54 -2.95
C ALA A 650 -6.23 -0.81 -1.59
N ALA A 651 -7.39 -0.82 -0.94
CA ALA A 651 -7.55 -0.29 0.40
C ALA A 651 -7.04 -1.26 1.48
N GLU A 652 -6.96 -2.55 1.15
CA GLU A 652 -6.46 -3.59 2.03
C GLU A 652 -4.98 -3.35 2.36
N PRO A 653 -4.60 -3.42 3.65
CA PRO A 653 -3.23 -3.14 4.08
C PRO A 653 -2.24 -4.20 3.61
N VAL A 654 -2.70 -5.42 3.39
CA VAL A 654 -1.90 -6.55 2.94
C VAL A 654 -2.63 -7.28 1.81
N GLN A 655 -1.88 -7.73 0.82
CA GLN A 655 -2.44 -8.53 -0.26
C GLN A 655 -2.92 -9.88 0.29
N THR A 656 -4.20 -10.19 0.13
CA THR A 656 -4.74 -11.49 0.50
C THR A 656 -4.24 -12.59 -0.44
N ALA A 657 -4.13 -13.81 0.05
CA ALA A 657 -3.77 -14.94 -0.77
C ALA A 657 -4.41 -16.21 -0.20
N VAL A 658 -4.92 -17.04 -1.09
CA VAL A 658 -5.53 -18.33 -0.74
C VAL A 658 -4.52 -19.47 -0.76
N THR A 659 -4.82 -20.53 -0.01
CA THR A 659 -4.00 -21.73 -0.01
C THR A 659 -4.02 -22.41 -1.38
N GLY A 660 -2.84 -22.78 -1.85
CA GLY A 660 -2.67 -23.52 -3.09
C GLY A 660 -1.55 -24.55 -2.98
N LEU A 661 -1.47 -25.43 -3.95
CA LEU A 661 -0.47 -26.51 -3.97
C LEU A 661 0.97 -25.98 -3.79
N PHE A 662 1.28 -24.84 -4.39
CA PHE A 662 2.62 -24.22 -4.28
C PHE A 662 2.91 -23.74 -2.86
N HIS A 663 1.92 -23.22 -2.14
CA HIS A 663 2.08 -22.82 -0.76
C HIS A 663 2.39 -24.02 0.13
N TYR A 664 1.61 -25.11 0.04
CA TYR A 664 1.86 -26.32 0.80
C TYR A 664 3.23 -26.91 0.52
N ALA A 665 3.62 -27.00 -0.77
CA ALA A 665 4.93 -27.49 -1.16
C ALA A 665 6.08 -26.60 -0.66
N ALA A 666 5.89 -25.28 -0.60
CA ALA A 666 6.88 -24.36 -0.06
C ALA A 666 7.05 -24.52 1.44
N VAL A 667 5.95 -24.60 2.19
CA VAL A 667 5.97 -24.82 3.65
C VAL A 667 6.57 -26.18 3.99
N GLU A 668 6.19 -27.25 3.29
CA GLU A 668 6.76 -28.59 3.48
C GLU A 668 8.28 -28.58 3.28
N LYS A 669 8.77 -28.00 2.19
CA LYS A 669 10.20 -27.89 1.91
C LYS A 669 10.94 -27.04 2.95
N LEU A 670 10.32 -25.96 3.42
CA LEU A 670 10.86 -25.14 4.49
C LEU A 670 10.99 -25.96 5.78
N CYS A 671 9.93 -26.66 6.20
CA CYS A 671 9.93 -27.51 7.39
C CYS A 671 10.97 -28.65 7.28
N ALA A 672 11.04 -29.34 6.14
CA ALA A 672 12.02 -30.40 5.90
C ALA A 672 13.46 -29.87 6.01
N ARG A 673 13.74 -28.68 5.47
CA ARG A 673 15.06 -28.05 5.55
C ARG A 673 15.43 -27.66 6.97
N LEU A 674 14.46 -27.10 7.72
CA LEU A 674 14.64 -26.76 9.12
C LEU A 674 14.90 -28.01 9.95
N ALA A 675 14.09 -29.06 9.79
CA ALA A 675 14.30 -30.33 10.47
C ALA A 675 15.72 -30.86 10.24
N THR A 676 16.21 -30.82 9.02
CA THR A 676 17.59 -31.27 8.70
C THR A 676 18.68 -30.44 9.40
N LYS A 677 18.43 -29.13 9.65
CA LYS A 677 19.40 -28.26 10.32
C LYS A 677 19.26 -28.20 11.83
N LEU A 678 18.04 -28.31 12.33
CA LEU A 678 17.74 -28.22 13.77
C LEU A 678 17.90 -29.56 14.48
N VAL A 679 17.75 -30.62 13.72
CA VAL A 679 17.88 -32.03 14.20
C VAL A 679 19.00 -32.67 13.38
N GLY A 680 20.02 -33.15 13.99
CA GLY A 680 21.08 -33.82 13.26
C GLY A 680 22.11 -34.50 14.14
N ASN A 681 22.71 -35.53 13.63
CA ASN A 681 23.70 -36.46 14.20
C ASN A 681 24.82 -35.75 14.99
N GLY A 682 24.52 -35.25 16.20
CA GLY A 682 25.45 -34.60 17.10
C GLY A 682 25.73 -33.11 16.80
N SER A 683 25.20 -32.55 15.73
CA SER A 683 25.40 -31.15 15.33
C SER A 683 24.08 -30.35 15.16
N GLY A 684 22.94 -30.90 15.49
CA GLY A 684 21.65 -30.22 15.43
C GLY A 684 21.55 -29.08 16.46
N MET A 685 21.03 -27.94 16.05
CA MET A 685 20.95 -26.74 16.90
C MET A 685 20.00 -26.90 18.10
N ILE A 686 18.90 -27.64 17.94
CA ILE A 686 17.85 -27.80 18.99
C ILE A 686 17.79 -29.22 19.52
N PHE A 687 17.95 -30.24 18.66
CA PHE A 687 17.88 -31.65 19.01
C PHE A 687 19.16 -32.38 18.57
N PRO A 688 20.32 -32.14 19.24
CA PRO A 688 21.62 -32.64 18.78
C PRO A 688 21.72 -34.19 18.83
N THR A 689 20.91 -34.85 19.64
CA THR A 689 20.93 -36.33 19.83
C THR A 689 19.79 -37.06 19.16
N ALA A 690 18.80 -36.35 18.61
CA ALA A 690 17.65 -36.98 17.97
C ALA A 690 17.98 -37.48 16.57
N GLN A 691 17.43 -38.64 16.21
CA GLN A 691 17.45 -39.11 14.81
C GLN A 691 16.41 -38.32 13.97
N PRO A 692 16.62 -38.08 12.66
CA PRO A 692 15.70 -37.35 11.81
C PRO A 692 14.25 -37.85 11.83
N GLU A 693 14.07 -39.16 12.01
CA GLU A 693 12.76 -39.79 12.07
C GLU A 693 12.03 -39.51 13.39
N GLN A 694 12.75 -39.31 14.51
CA GLN A 694 12.20 -38.93 15.80
C GLN A 694 11.91 -37.41 15.90
N ALA A 695 12.51 -36.65 15.05
CA ALA A 695 12.35 -35.20 15.03
C ALA A 695 10.99 -34.76 14.52
N LEU A 696 10.39 -35.49 13.59
CA LEU A 696 9.06 -35.18 13.08
C LEU A 696 8.02 -35.30 14.19
N ASP A 697 8.11 -36.35 15.03
CA ASP A 697 7.20 -36.56 16.14
C ASP A 697 7.40 -35.49 17.24
N ALA A 698 8.63 -35.14 17.56
CA ALA A 698 8.94 -34.04 18.51
C ALA A 698 8.55 -32.63 17.97
N PHE A 699 8.48 -32.45 16.66
CA PHE A 699 8.05 -31.21 16.02
C PHE A 699 6.52 -31.07 16.03
N VAL A 700 5.79 -32.20 16.04
CA VAL A 700 4.33 -32.26 16.10
C VAL A 700 3.84 -32.11 17.57
N GLU A 701 4.62 -32.56 18.55
CA GLU A 701 4.27 -32.45 19.97
C GLU A 701 4.60 -31.08 20.61
N LYS A 702 5.41 -30.21 19.97
CA LYS A 702 5.65 -28.83 20.41
C LYS A 702 4.85 -27.84 19.58
#